data_030fdc1079950ed6da509f9b50e4f5e9
#
_entry.id   030fdc1079950ed6da509f9b50e4f5e9
#
_cell.length_a   1.000
_cell.length_b   1.000
_cell.length_c   1.000
_cell.angle_alpha   90.00
_cell.angle_beta   90.00
_cell.angle_gamma   90.00
#
_symmetry.space_group_name_H-M   'P 1'
#
loop_
_entity.id
_entity.type
_entity.pdbx_description
1 polymer ?
#
loop_
_entity_poly.entity_id
_entity_poly.type
_entity_poly.pdbx_seq_one_letter_code
_entity_poly.pdbx_strand_id
1 'polypeptide(L)'
;MKIKISFILILCLFWNLFPVSAQKSDLVNITDLTNIISTGNLTLTKDGKSVLYLKRFIEVEANDQYAYKSQLWISDLTGTQNEKPLTSSEYNISSFELSPDGKQVAFLRSKDGKSQLWILPLDGGESQMVTSEKYNVSSPVWSPNGKKILFNTTHPIWSIEGNPDWEMQRPGRSYGDEPNYKAINEGLAKEEIKPNPDGNLEELRAFLAKNASKNDPKVIDRLNFLGETDLSPDLYFSHLNILDLETRQTQKITTGFQSFFGASWSPDGSYILATSLKNTEHPDFTNHTEIWKIKVDDQSSEIFFALENHRVGNPIFSPDGRWIAIGGQNMEEPSYNMSMIGIIRPDGSGFKWLTESLDRSVGNPKWSQGGQSIYFTGANQGGFTLWKAQINNSKIDPIISGPVGVTSFDLDQNSLVYALTKIENPSEIYVADINNRNPKQISRFNEPWLKGKIISKPTAHQLSTEDGFTIDYWVMEPVNRKPGVKYPTILNMHGGPSAMWGPGEFSMWHEFQAMAAKGYGVVYANPRGSGGYGKAFQKGNFQNWGDGPAADVLGALDEAQKKYDWIDNDQLFLTGGSYAGYLTAWIVGHDHRFKAAFAQRGVYELTFFMGEGNAWRLVPNHFGYPWEEGVKEILDYNSPQTYVQNIQTPLLIKHGDLDLRTGVRQSELLYKSLKILGKPVEYVRYPGEGHELSRSGAVHRRLDRMARIIEFFERYASHQ
;
A
#
# COMPACT_ATOMS: atom_id res chain seq x y z
N MET A 1 -50.22 -77.58 -5.07
CA MET A 1 -49.26 -76.81 -4.24
C MET A 1 -49.17 -75.44 -4.89
N LYS A 2 -49.89 -74.45 -4.35
CA LYS A 2 -50.01 -73.09 -4.91
C LYS A 2 -49.09 -72.12 -4.10
N ILE A 3 -48.08 -71.55 -4.74
CA ILE A 3 -47.20 -70.56 -4.17
C ILE A 3 -47.87 -69.21 -4.40
N LYS A 4 -48.14 -68.46 -3.34
CA LYS A 4 -48.61 -67.08 -3.37
C LYS A 4 -47.34 -66.16 -3.41
N ILE A 5 -47.23 -65.33 -4.46
CA ILE A 5 -46.26 -64.27 -4.54
C ILE A 5 -46.94 -63.00 -4.01
N SER A 6 -46.42 -62.46 -2.91
CA SER A 6 -46.82 -61.15 -2.36
C SER A 6 -45.97 -60.06 -3.00
N PHE A 7 -46.63 -59.13 -3.70
CA PHE A 7 -46.02 -57.88 -4.18
C PHE A 7 -45.86 -56.87 -3.03
N ILE A 8 -44.67 -56.52 -2.68
CA ILE A 8 -44.37 -55.39 -1.79
C ILE A 8 -44.21 -54.14 -2.68
N LEU A 9 -45.13 -53.21 -2.52
CA LEU A 9 -45.09 -51.88 -3.15
C LEU A 9 -44.12 -51.01 -2.35
N ILE A 10 -42.93 -50.71 -2.95
CA ILE A 10 -42.00 -49.73 -2.38
C ILE A 10 -42.46 -48.35 -2.85
N LEU A 11 -43.00 -47.57 -1.91
CA LEU A 11 -43.31 -46.16 -2.10
C LEU A 11 -42.01 -45.35 -2.06
N CYS A 12 -41.47 -44.99 -3.22
CA CYS A 12 -40.39 -44.02 -3.32
C CYS A 12 -40.96 -42.64 -3.00
N LEU A 13 -40.70 -42.14 -1.80
CA LEU A 13 -40.87 -40.75 -1.44
C LEU A 13 -39.78 -39.93 -2.15
N PHE A 14 -40.11 -39.28 -3.26
CA PHE A 14 -39.32 -38.21 -3.82
C PHE A 14 -39.34 -37.02 -2.85
N TRP A 15 -38.31 -36.87 -2.05
CA TRP A 15 -38.02 -35.60 -1.41
C TRP A 15 -37.56 -34.63 -2.50
N ASN A 16 -38.48 -33.74 -2.89
CA ASN A 16 -38.10 -32.54 -3.62
C ASN A 16 -37.14 -31.71 -2.74
N LEU A 17 -35.86 -31.86 -2.97
CA LEU A 17 -34.86 -30.89 -2.52
C LEU A 17 -35.13 -29.59 -3.30
N PHE A 18 -36.01 -28.76 -2.77
CA PHE A 18 -36.03 -27.35 -3.15
C PHE A 18 -34.64 -26.79 -2.79
N PRO A 19 -33.95 -26.13 -3.70
CA PRO A 19 -32.77 -25.39 -3.32
C PRO A 19 -33.24 -24.42 -2.25
N VAL A 20 -32.72 -24.58 -1.03
CA VAL A 20 -32.86 -23.56 0.01
C VAL A 20 -32.17 -22.32 -0.57
N SER A 21 -32.96 -21.42 -1.13
CA SER A 21 -32.50 -20.08 -1.45
C SER A 21 -31.95 -19.53 -0.13
N ALA A 22 -30.65 -19.44 -0.02
CA ALA A 22 -30.01 -18.84 1.15
C ALA A 22 -30.63 -17.45 1.31
N GLN A 23 -31.42 -17.27 2.36
CA GLN A 23 -32.06 -16.01 2.68
C GLN A 23 -30.92 -14.99 2.81
N LYS A 24 -30.92 -13.96 1.96
CA LYS A 24 -29.86 -12.97 1.91
C LYS A 24 -29.77 -12.33 3.30
N SER A 25 -28.67 -12.57 4.02
CA SER A 25 -28.45 -12.03 5.36
C SER A 25 -28.50 -10.49 5.29
N ASP A 26 -29.19 -9.85 6.20
CA ASP A 26 -29.17 -8.39 6.41
C ASP A 26 -27.89 -7.90 7.09
N LEU A 27 -27.02 -8.81 7.52
CA LEU A 27 -25.73 -8.55 8.13
C LEU A 27 -24.60 -8.55 7.10
N VAL A 28 -23.56 -7.78 7.35
CA VAL A 28 -22.31 -7.88 6.58
C VAL A 28 -21.58 -9.15 7.01
N ASN A 29 -21.38 -10.08 6.09
CA ASN A 29 -20.73 -11.35 6.33
C ASN A 29 -19.22 -11.29 6.00
N ILE A 30 -18.46 -12.22 6.53
CA ILE A 30 -17.02 -12.38 6.18
C ILE A 30 -16.86 -12.59 4.66
N THR A 31 -17.76 -13.36 4.05
CA THR A 31 -17.75 -13.63 2.60
C THR A 31 -18.14 -12.45 1.73
N ASP A 32 -18.78 -11.41 2.27
CA ASP A 32 -19.10 -10.19 1.51
C ASP A 32 -17.82 -9.42 1.06
N LEU A 33 -16.66 -9.80 1.58
CA LEU A 33 -15.37 -9.36 1.04
C LEU A 33 -15.28 -9.54 -0.49
N THR A 34 -15.84 -10.63 -1.02
CA THR A 34 -15.81 -10.94 -2.46
C THR A 34 -16.75 -10.08 -3.30
N ASN A 35 -17.70 -9.40 -2.65
CA ASN A 35 -18.64 -8.49 -3.31
C ASN A 35 -18.12 -7.06 -3.44
N ILE A 36 -17.06 -6.71 -2.70
CA ILE A 36 -16.55 -5.34 -2.66
C ILE A 36 -15.87 -5.00 -3.96
N ILE A 37 -16.36 -3.94 -4.60
CA ILE A 37 -15.75 -3.34 -5.80
C ILE A 37 -15.11 -2.02 -5.39
N SER A 38 -13.87 -1.81 -5.82
CA SER A 38 -13.17 -0.55 -5.66
C SER A 38 -12.75 0.03 -7.01
N THR A 39 -12.52 1.33 -7.03
CA THR A 39 -12.10 2.05 -8.23
C THR A 39 -10.88 2.91 -7.98
N GLY A 40 -10.16 3.22 -9.04
CA GLY A 40 -9.01 4.10 -8.99
C GLY A 40 -8.59 4.58 -10.38
N ASN A 41 -7.59 5.44 -10.42
CA ASN A 41 -7.05 6.01 -11.65
C ASN A 41 -8.12 6.70 -12.51
N LEU A 42 -8.96 7.55 -11.88
CA LEU A 42 -9.98 8.30 -12.60
C LEU A 42 -9.35 9.26 -13.60
N THR A 43 -9.86 9.29 -14.83
CA THR A 43 -9.43 10.22 -15.89
C THR A 43 -10.63 10.68 -16.70
N LEU A 44 -10.88 11.99 -16.73
CA LEU A 44 -11.93 12.59 -17.56
C LEU A 44 -11.57 12.51 -19.04
N THR A 45 -12.54 12.21 -19.88
CA THR A 45 -12.37 12.33 -21.33
C THR A 45 -12.22 13.80 -21.74
N LYS A 46 -11.51 14.07 -22.83
CA LYS A 46 -11.20 15.44 -23.27
C LYS A 46 -12.44 16.27 -23.63
N ASP A 47 -13.54 15.61 -23.94
CA ASP A 47 -14.84 16.28 -24.20
C ASP A 47 -15.65 16.55 -22.92
N GLY A 48 -15.12 16.15 -21.74
CA GLY A 48 -15.75 16.33 -20.44
C GLY A 48 -17.06 15.57 -20.23
N LYS A 49 -17.35 14.53 -21.06
CA LYS A 49 -18.63 13.81 -20.99
C LYS A 49 -18.56 12.47 -20.27
N SER A 50 -17.38 11.89 -20.19
CA SER A 50 -17.17 10.56 -19.60
C SER A 50 -15.95 10.52 -18.69
N VAL A 51 -15.87 9.47 -17.89
CA VAL A 51 -14.73 9.14 -17.04
C VAL A 51 -14.24 7.73 -17.35
N LEU A 52 -12.93 7.59 -17.50
CA LEU A 52 -12.19 6.33 -17.55
C LEU A 52 -11.72 5.98 -16.15
N TYR A 53 -11.75 4.69 -15.80
CA TYR A 53 -11.29 4.22 -14.48
C TYR A 53 -10.91 2.76 -14.47
N LEU A 54 -10.07 2.37 -13.52
CA LEU A 54 -9.85 0.96 -13.20
C LEU A 54 -10.89 0.49 -12.19
N LYS A 55 -11.66 -0.53 -12.56
CA LYS A 55 -12.58 -1.25 -11.68
C LYS A 55 -11.89 -2.49 -11.17
N ARG A 56 -11.77 -2.61 -9.84
CA ARG A 56 -11.11 -3.74 -9.17
C ARG A 56 -12.15 -4.54 -8.40
N PHE A 57 -12.15 -5.85 -8.59
CA PHE A 57 -13.10 -6.77 -7.97
C PHE A 57 -12.49 -8.15 -7.80
N ILE A 58 -13.17 -8.99 -7.04
CA ILE A 58 -12.82 -10.41 -6.90
C ILE A 58 -13.82 -11.21 -7.74
N GLU A 59 -13.30 -11.97 -8.69
CA GLU A 59 -14.09 -12.96 -9.45
C GLU A 59 -14.09 -14.26 -8.67
N VAL A 60 -15.29 -14.80 -8.46
CA VAL A 60 -15.48 -16.10 -7.81
C VAL A 60 -15.57 -17.15 -8.91
N GLU A 61 -14.57 -18.02 -8.99
CA GLU A 61 -14.49 -19.10 -9.95
C GLU A 61 -15.10 -20.39 -9.39
N ALA A 62 -15.18 -21.43 -10.20
CA ALA A 62 -15.67 -22.74 -9.74
C ALA A 62 -14.78 -23.32 -8.63
N ASN A 63 -15.36 -24.13 -7.72
CA ASN A 63 -14.66 -24.78 -6.61
C ASN A 63 -14.02 -23.81 -5.59
N ASP A 64 -14.71 -22.71 -5.25
CA ASP A 64 -14.25 -21.69 -4.29
C ASP A 64 -12.86 -21.11 -4.61
N GLN A 65 -12.54 -21.04 -5.89
CA GLN A 65 -11.36 -20.32 -6.36
C GLN A 65 -11.69 -18.85 -6.56
N TYR A 66 -10.72 -18.00 -6.33
CA TYR A 66 -10.90 -16.55 -6.38
C TYR A 66 -9.78 -15.91 -7.17
N ALA A 67 -10.12 -14.94 -8.02
CA ALA A 67 -9.15 -14.15 -8.76
C ALA A 67 -9.38 -12.65 -8.56
N TYR A 68 -8.32 -11.92 -8.24
CA TYR A 68 -8.36 -10.47 -8.28
C TYR A 68 -8.35 -10.00 -9.72
N LYS A 69 -9.31 -9.15 -10.07
CA LYS A 69 -9.47 -8.57 -11.41
C LYS A 69 -9.34 -7.05 -11.36
N SER A 70 -8.71 -6.52 -12.40
CA SER A 70 -8.57 -5.09 -12.63
C SER A 70 -8.79 -4.81 -14.10
N GLN A 71 -9.88 -4.11 -14.43
CA GLN A 71 -10.30 -3.81 -15.80
C GLN A 71 -10.39 -2.31 -16.04
N LEU A 72 -10.12 -1.88 -17.27
CA LEU A 72 -10.39 -0.52 -17.72
C LEU A 72 -11.86 -0.40 -18.14
N TRP A 73 -12.53 0.59 -17.58
CA TRP A 73 -13.95 0.90 -17.81
C TRP A 73 -14.13 2.35 -18.21
N ILE A 74 -15.26 2.64 -18.85
CA ILE A 74 -15.73 3.99 -19.14
C ILE A 74 -17.19 4.15 -18.71
N SER A 75 -17.53 5.31 -18.17
CA SER A 75 -18.90 5.68 -17.80
C SER A 75 -19.19 7.13 -18.19
N ASP A 76 -20.44 7.45 -18.55
CA ASP A 76 -20.83 8.84 -18.73
C ASP A 76 -20.99 9.56 -17.38
N LEU A 77 -20.88 10.91 -17.40
CA LEU A 77 -21.01 11.73 -16.21
C LEU A 77 -22.48 12.00 -15.82
N THR A 78 -23.46 11.55 -16.60
CA THR A 78 -24.88 11.74 -16.31
C THR A 78 -25.39 10.74 -15.28
N GLY A 79 -24.70 9.62 -15.10
CA GLY A 79 -25.06 8.55 -14.17
C GLY A 79 -26.26 7.72 -14.64
N THR A 80 -26.45 7.57 -15.94
CA THR A 80 -27.55 6.82 -16.54
C THR A 80 -27.26 5.33 -16.73
N GLN A 81 -26.28 4.78 -16.02
CA GLN A 81 -25.86 3.37 -16.07
C GLN A 81 -25.23 2.93 -17.41
N ASN A 82 -24.62 3.83 -18.13
CA ASN A 82 -23.90 3.52 -19.38
C ASN A 82 -22.44 3.13 -19.13
N GLU A 83 -22.16 2.44 -18.01
CA GLU A 83 -20.84 1.92 -17.76
C GLU A 83 -20.57 0.68 -18.63
N LYS A 84 -19.39 0.64 -19.25
CA LYS A 84 -18.97 -0.52 -20.04
C LYS A 84 -17.49 -0.80 -19.87
N PRO A 85 -17.09 -2.10 -19.88
CA PRO A 85 -15.69 -2.47 -19.91
C PRO A 85 -15.10 -2.11 -21.29
N LEU A 86 -13.87 -1.62 -21.26
CA LEU A 86 -13.06 -1.39 -22.45
C LEU A 86 -12.06 -2.53 -22.68
N THR A 87 -11.77 -3.31 -21.66
CA THR A 87 -10.86 -4.46 -21.74
C THR A 87 -11.52 -5.72 -21.18
N SER A 88 -11.03 -6.91 -21.60
CA SER A 88 -11.47 -8.20 -21.05
C SER A 88 -11.03 -8.36 -19.59
N SER A 89 -11.79 -9.11 -18.78
CA SER A 89 -11.40 -9.53 -17.41
C SER A 89 -10.34 -10.65 -17.40
N GLU A 90 -10.06 -11.25 -18.54
CA GLU A 90 -9.04 -12.29 -18.65
C GLU A 90 -7.65 -11.79 -18.24
N TYR A 91 -7.37 -10.51 -18.47
CA TYR A 91 -6.06 -9.90 -18.20
C TYR A 91 -6.19 -8.66 -17.32
N ASN A 92 -5.40 -8.59 -16.27
CA ASN A 92 -5.37 -7.45 -15.39
C ASN A 92 -4.66 -6.25 -16.03
N ILE A 93 -5.26 -5.07 -15.87
CA ILE A 93 -4.70 -3.78 -16.25
C ILE A 93 -4.13 -3.12 -15.00
N SER A 94 -2.85 -2.74 -15.04
CA SER A 94 -2.18 -2.12 -13.88
C SER A 94 -2.25 -0.60 -13.89
N SER A 95 -2.18 0.03 -15.06
CA SER A 95 -2.30 1.47 -15.25
C SER A 95 -2.74 1.80 -16.68
N PHE A 96 -3.22 3.02 -16.87
CA PHE A 96 -3.57 3.54 -18.19
C PHE A 96 -3.36 5.06 -18.26
N GLU A 97 -3.27 5.59 -19.48
CA GLU A 97 -3.18 7.01 -19.76
C GLU A 97 -3.93 7.36 -21.06
N LEU A 98 -4.71 8.43 -21.02
CA LEU A 98 -5.47 8.94 -22.16
C LEU A 98 -4.57 9.78 -23.08
N SER A 99 -4.64 9.56 -24.39
CA SER A 99 -3.91 10.38 -25.38
C SER A 99 -4.30 11.86 -25.31
N PRO A 100 -3.41 12.78 -25.69
CA PRO A 100 -3.69 14.22 -25.66
C PRO A 100 -4.92 14.64 -26.48
N ASP A 101 -5.20 13.95 -27.59
CA ASP A 101 -6.37 14.16 -28.44
C ASP A 101 -7.64 13.46 -27.94
N GLY A 102 -7.53 12.66 -26.88
CA GLY A 102 -8.64 11.93 -26.27
C GLY A 102 -9.15 10.72 -27.06
N LYS A 103 -8.46 10.28 -28.12
CA LYS A 103 -8.94 9.22 -29.02
C LYS A 103 -8.43 7.82 -28.68
N GLN A 104 -7.35 7.73 -27.93
CA GLN A 104 -6.70 6.47 -27.61
C GLN A 104 -6.36 6.38 -26.14
N VAL A 105 -6.27 5.15 -25.61
CA VAL A 105 -5.77 4.87 -24.27
C VAL A 105 -4.56 3.96 -24.38
N ALA A 106 -3.43 4.40 -23.82
CA ALA A 106 -2.28 3.56 -23.56
C ALA A 106 -2.46 2.87 -22.22
N PHE A 107 -2.21 1.57 -22.13
CA PHE A 107 -2.35 0.83 -20.88
C PHE A 107 -1.32 -0.30 -20.75
N LEU A 108 -1.07 -0.72 -19.53
CA LEU A 108 -0.15 -1.80 -19.23
C LEU A 108 -0.91 -3.11 -18.97
N ARG A 109 -0.49 -4.15 -19.67
CA ARG A 109 -1.02 -5.51 -19.54
C ARG A 109 0.12 -6.51 -19.62
N SER A 110 0.08 -7.54 -18.79
CA SER A 110 1.07 -8.61 -18.82
C SER A 110 0.86 -9.51 -20.02
N LYS A 111 1.97 -9.88 -20.69
CA LYS A 111 2.06 -10.95 -21.68
C LYS A 111 3.30 -11.80 -21.38
N ASP A 112 3.12 -13.10 -21.32
CA ASP A 112 4.19 -14.07 -21.03
C ASP A 112 4.99 -13.72 -19.75
N GLY A 113 4.27 -13.27 -18.71
CA GLY A 113 4.83 -12.88 -17.40
C GLY A 113 5.50 -11.51 -17.38
N LYS A 114 5.47 -10.73 -18.47
CA LYS A 114 6.08 -9.39 -18.56
C LYS A 114 5.03 -8.33 -18.87
N SER A 115 5.12 -7.19 -18.19
CA SER A 115 4.31 -6.02 -18.47
C SER A 115 4.74 -5.41 -19.81
N GLN A 116 3.77 -5.19 -20.71
CA GLN A 116 3.95 -4.55 -22.00
C GLN A 116 2.93 -3.43 -22.21
N LEU A 117 3.26 -2.50 -23.11
CA LEU A 117 2.39 -1.38 -23.47
C LEU A 117 1.42 -1.78 -24.59
N TRP A 118 0.16 -1.44 -24.38
CA TRP A 118 -0.94 -1.65 -25.31
C TRP A 118 -1.65 -0.33 -25.60
N ILE A 119 -2.22 -0.19 -26.78
CA ILE A 119 -3.06 0.95 -27.18
C ILE A 119 -4.43 0.44 -27.59
N LEU A 120 -5.47 1.13 -27.10
CA LEU A 120 -6.88 0.90 -27.42
C LEU A 120 -7.48 2.18 -28.01
N PRO A 121 -8.03 2.16 -29.25
CA PRO A 121 -8.86 3.25 -29.78
C PRO A 121 -10.18 3.33 -29.00
N LEU A 122 -10.63 4.56 -28.66
CA LEU A 122 -11.89 4.75 -27.92
C LEU A 122 -13.13 4.83 -28.83
N ASP A 123 -12.95 5.06 -30.12
CA ASP A 123 -14.00 5.05 -31.13
C ASP A 123 -14.35 3.64 -31.63
N GLY A 124 -13.65 2.62 -31.16
CA GLY A 124 -13.85 1.22 -31.46
C GLY A 124 -12.61 0.57 -32.09
N GLY A 125 -12.56 -0.76 -32.02
CA GLY A 125 -11.43 -1.55 -32.47
C GLY A 125 -10.82 -2.41 -31.36
N GLU A 126 -9.81 -3.18 -31.72
CA GLU A 126 -9.09 -4.06 -30.78
C GLU A 126 -7.84 -3.38 -30.23
N SER A 127 -7.50 -3.73 -28.99
CA SER A 127 -6.25 -3.27 -28.40
C SER A 127 -5.04 -3.92 -29.07
N GLN A 128 -4.02 -3.14 -29.31
CA GLN A 128 -2.78 -3.59 -29.96
C GLN A 128 -1.60 -3.46 -29.00
N MET A 129 -0.80 -4.53 -28.89
CA MET A 129 0.49 -4.46 -28.20
C MET A 129 1.47 -3.65 -29.05
N VAL A 130 2.08 -2.63 -28.45
CA VAL A 130 2.98 -1.70 -29.15
C VAL A 130 4.43 -1.78 -28.70
N THR A 131 4.71 -2.54 -27.62
CA THR A 131 6.07 -2.87 -27.19
C THR A 131 6.25 -4.38 -27.11
N SER A 132 7.51 -4.84 -27.28
CA SER A 132 7.93 -6.21 -27.04
C SER A 132 9.30 -6.19 -26.37
N GLU A 133 9.34 -5.56 -25.20
CA GLU A 133 10.57 -5.33 -24.45
C GLU A 133 11.00 -6.61 -23.70
N LYS A 134 12.32 -6.80 -23.58
CA LYS A 134 12.91 -7.89 -22.78
C LYS A 134 12.55 -7.78 -21.30
N TYR A 135 12.38 -6.56 -20.79
CA TYR A 135 12.10 -6.23 -19.40
C TYR A 135 10.70 -5.63 -19.24
N ASN A 136 10.22 -5.57 -18.01
CA ASN A 136 8.92 -4.98 -17.72
C ASN A 136 8.84 -3.51 -18.12
N VAL A 137 7.78 -3.18 -18.84
CA VAL A 137 7.40 -1.81 -19.20
C VAL A 137 6.54 -1.23 -18.09
N SER A 138 6.79 0.04 -17.74
CA SER A 138 6.03 0.76 -16.72
C SER A 138 5.90 2.26 -17.06
N SER A 139 5.01 2.96 -16.36
CA SER A 139 4.87 4.42 -16.37
C SER A 139 4.79 5.05 -17.78
N PRO A 140 3.83 4.64 -18.63
CA PRO A 140 3.66 5.26 -19.94
C PRO A 140 3.21 6.71 -19.81
N VAL A 141 3.79 7.62 -20.61
CA VAL A 141 3.45 9.04 -20.69
C VAL A 141 3.41 9.50 -22.15
N TRP A 142 2.26 9.96 -22.62
CA TRP A 142 2.11 10.47 -23.96
C TRP A 142 2.92 11.75 -24.17
N SER A 143 3.57 11.89 -25.34
CA SER A 143 4.12 13.18 -25.77
C SER A 143 3.01 14.19 -26.00
N PRO A 144 3.26 15.50 -25.85
CA PRO A 144 2.22 16.53 -26.00
C PRO A 144 1.49 16.52 -27.37
N ASN A 145 2.20 16.10 -28.43
CA ASN A 145 1.64 15.97 -29.79
C ASN A 145 0.98 14.61 -30.06
N GLY A 146 0.95 13.70 -29.10
CA GLY A 146 0.33 12.38 -29.22
C GLY A 146 1.02 11.39 -30.16
N LYS A 147 2.23 11.69 -30.68
CA LYS A 147 2.92 10.84 -31.64
C LYS A 147 3.90 9.87 -31.02
N LYS A 148 4.29 10.09 -29.76
CA LYS A 148 5.28 9.30 -29.04
C LYS A 148 4.77 8.93 -27.64
N ILE A 149 5.27 7.84 -27.10
CA ILE A 149 5.04 7.45 -25.69
C ILE A 149 6.40 7.25 -25.02
N LEU A 150 6.60 7.98 -23.92
CA LEU A 150 7.69 7.76 -22.97
C LEU A 150 7.29 6.63 -22.03
N PHE A 151 8.22 5.73 -21.71
CA PHE A 151 7.99 4.66 -20.75
C PHE A 151 9.30 4.21 -20.10
N ASN A 152 9.19 3.50 -18.98
CA ASN A 152 10.33 2.92 -18.29
C ASN A 152 10.50 1.44 -18.60
N THR A 153 11.77 0.99 -18.61
CA THR A 153 12.16 -0.42 -18.48
C THR A 153 13.12 -0.60 -17.32
N THR A 154 13.00 -1.69 -16.56
CA THR A 154 13.82 -1.93 -15.36
C THR A 154 14.84 -3.05 -15.66
N HIS A 155 16.11 -2.72 -15.55
CA HIS A 155 17.23 -3.56 -15.91
C HIS A 155 18.02 -4.02 -14.68
N PRO A 156 18.34 -5.31 -14.52
CA PRO A 156 19.25 -5.76 -13.48
C PRO A 156 20.68 -5.28 -13.80
N ILE A 157 21.45 -5.02 -12.76
CA ILE A 157 22.81 -4.45 -12.87
C ILE A 157 23.71 -5.23 -13.82
N TRP A 158 23.63 -6.55 -13.81
CA TRP A 158 24.46 -7.43 -14.66
C TRP A 158 24.15 -7.31 -16.16
N SER A 159 23.02 -6.69 -16.54
CA SER A 159 22.63 -6.47 -17.94
C SER A 159 23.08 -5.11 -18.49
N ILE A 160 23.73 -4.28 -17.66
CA ILE A 160 24.20 -2.94 -18.01
C ILE A 160 25.69 -3.01 -18.34
N GLU A 161 26.09 -2.37 -19.45
CA GLU A 161 27.47 -2.31 -19.87
C GLU A 161 28.28 -1.32 -19.03
N GLY A 162 29.54 -1.63 -18.74
CA GLY A 162 30.45 -0.81 -17.95
C GLY A 162 30.41 -1.10 -16.45
N ASN A 163 30.96 -0.21 -15.68
CA ASN A 163 31.03 -0.24 -14.22
C ASN A 163 30.43 1.02 -13.62
N PRO A 164 29.78 0.93 -12.43
CA PRO A 164 29.31 2.12 -11.73
C PRO A 164 30.48 2.97 -11.21
N ASP A 165 30.26 4.26 -11.04
CA ASP A 165 31.23 5.22 -10.52
C ASP A 165 31.40 5.14 -8.99
N TRP A 166 30.46 4.54 -8.26
CA TRP A 166 30.57 4.36 -6.81
C TRP A 166 31.40 3.12 -6.44
N GLU A 167 32.13 3.21 -5.35
CA GLU A 167 32.87 2.08 -4.82
C GLU A 167 31.92 1.02 -4.21
N MET A 168 32.21 -0.23 -4.47
CA MET A 168 31.55 -1.35 -3.82
C MET A 168 32.12 -1.55 -2.43
N GLN A 169 31.34 -1.25 -1.40
CA GLN A 169 31.76 -1.48 -0.02
C GLN A 169 31.57 -2.95 0.36
N ARG A 170 32.66 -3.72 0.26
CA ARG A 170 32.72 -5.05 0.88
C ARG A 170 33.71 -5.00 2.05
N PRO A 171 33.28 -5.33 3.27
CA PRO A 171 34.18 -5.39 4.40
C PRO A 171 35.38 -6.32 4.13
N GLY A 172 36.58 -5.82 4.33
CA GLY A 172 37.82 -6.58 4.23
C GLY A 172 38.28 -6.97 2.82
N ARG A 173 37.69 -6.40 1.77
CA ARG A 173 38.09 -6.65 0.38
C ARG A 173 38.43 -5.36 -0.34
N SER A 174 39.64 -5.31 -0.91
CA SER A 174 40.02 -4.29 -1.90
C SER A 174 39.55 -4.76 -3.27
N TYR A 175 38.89 -3.89 -4.00
CA TYR A 175 38.48 -4.21 -5.37
C TYR A 175 39.51 -3.88 -6.41
N GLY A 176 40.49 -3.01 -6.11
CA GLY A 176 41.60 -2.71 -6.99
C GLY A 176 41.25 -2.73 -8.47
N ASP A 177 41.92 -3.58 -9.20
CA ASP A 177 41.76 -3.72 -10.64
C ASP A 177 40.67 -4.77 -11.05
N GLU A 178 39.85 -5.24 -10.10
CA GLU A 178 38.79 -6.25 -10.37
C GLU A 178 37.38 -5.68 -10.10
N PRO A 179 36.95 -4.61 -10.77
CA PRO A 179 35.64 -4.05 -10.59
C PRO A 179 34.66 -4.87 -11.41
N ASN A 180 34.00 -5.82 -10.83
CA ASN A 180 32.98 -6.55 -11.56
C ASN A 180 31.75 -6.78 -10.67
N TYR A 181 30.65 -6.14 -11.06
CA TYR A 181 29.36 -6.29 -10.47
C TYR A 181 28.61 -7.55 -10.91
N LYS A 182 29.07 -8.23 -11.90
CA LYS A 182 28.59 -9.58 -12.18
C LYS A 182 28.78 -10.40 -10.93
N ALA A 183 27.88 -11.31 -10.66
CA ALA A 183 27.87 -12.07 -9.43
C ALA A 183 29.30 -12.33 -8.93
N ILE A 184 29.54 -12.07 -7.68
CA ILE A 184 30.86 -11.94 -7.04
C ILE A 184 31.85 -13.04 -7.48
N ASN A 185 31.34 -14.23 -7.68
CA ASN A 185 32.13 -15.37 -8.12
C ASN A 185 32.23 -15.48 -9.65
N GLU A 186 31.17 -15.11 -10.37
CA GLU A 186 31.14 -15.12 -11.84
C GLU A 186 32.06 -14.05 -12.43
N GLY A 187 32.09 -12.86 -11.83
CA GLY A 187 32.93 -11.77 -12.31
C GLY A 187 34.43 -11.97 -12.10
N LEU A 188 34.82 -12.82 -11.17
CA LEU A 188 36.23 -13.13 -10.90
C LEU A 188 36.69 -14.43 -11.62
N ALA A 189 35.79 -15.16 -12.27
CA ALA A 189 36.12 -16.35 -13.01
C ALA A 189 36.50 -15.99 -14.46
N LYS A 190 37.61 -16.56 -14.94
CA LYS A 190 37.98 -16.52 -16.35
C LYS A 190 37.29 -17.65 -17.06
N GLU A 191 36.63 -17.40 -18.19
CA GLU A 191 35.83 -18.40 -18.95
C GLU A 191 36.64 -19.62 -19.40
N GLU A 192 37.95 -19.47 -19.58
CA GLU A 192 38.87 -20.50 -20.04
C GLU A 192 39.31 -21.48 -18.94
N ILE A 193 39.03 -21.17 -17.67
CA ILE A 193 39.52 -21.99 -16.55
C ILE A 193 38.52 -23.11 -16.24
N LYS A 194 39.04 -24.34 -16.20
CA LYS A 194 38.23 -25.50 -15.83
C LYS A 194 37.87 -25.47 -14.32
N PRO A 195 36.59 -25.55 -13.96
CA PRO A 195 36.15 -25.54 -12.59
C PRO A 195 36.69 -26.73 -11.77
N ASN A 196 37.39 -26.43 -10.66
CA ASN A 196 37.93 -27.45 -9.77
C ASN A 196 37.93 -26.90 -8.31
N PRO A 197 37.18 -27.50 -7.38
CA PRO A 197 37.15 -27.00 -5.98
C PRO A 197 38.44 -27.29 -5.21
N ASP A 198 39.27 -28.22 -5.68
CA ASP A 198 40.54 -28.62 -5.06
C ASP A 198 41.74 -28.01 -5.81
N GLY A 199 41.49 -27.15 -6.80
CA GLY A 199 42.52 -26.54 -7.64
C GLY A 199 43.11 -25.26 -7.06
N ASN A 200 43.78 -24.51 -7.93
CA ASN A 200 44.28 -23.18 -7.58
C ASN A 200 43.12 -22.16 -7.45
N LEU A 201 43.44 -20.92 -7.09
CA LEU A 201 42.44 -19.88 -6.86
C LEU A 201 41.56 -19.60 -8.09
N GLU A 202 42.11 -19.63 -9.31
CA GLU A 202 41.35 -19.39 -10.53
C GLU A 202 40.39 -20.54 -10.83
N GLU A 203 40.82 -21.78 -10.65
CA GLU A 203 39.98 -22.97 -10.78
C GLU A 203 38.88 -23.03 -9.72
N LEU A 204 39.19 -22.63 -8.49
CA LEU A 204 38.21 -22.46 -7.43
C LEU A 204 37.16 -21.39 -7.76
N ARG A 205 37.58 -20.22 -8.27
CA ARG A 205 36.68 -19.16 -8.73
C ARG A 205 35.76 -19.64 -9.85
N ALA A 206 36.31 -20.37 -10.82
CA ALA A 206 35.51 -20.98 -11.90
C ALA A 206 34.48 -21.99 -11.36
N PHE A 207 34.83 -22.76 -10.34
CA PHE A 207 33.89 -23.67 -9.68
C PHE A 207 32.76 -22.91 -8.97
N LEU A 208 33.07 -21.86 -8.22
CA LEU A 208 32.08 -21.02 -7.55
C LEU A 208 31.17 -20.30 -8.57
N ALA A 209 31.72 -19.78 -9.67
CA ALA A 209 30.95 -19.17 -10.74
C ALA A 209 30.00 -20.17 -11.41
N LYS A 210 30.43 -21.40 -11.64
CA LYS A 210 29.57 -22.46 -12.16
C LYS A 210 28.39 -22.78 -11.22
N ASN A 211 28.60 -22.74 -9.90
CA ASN A 211 27.53 -22.94 -8.94
C ASN A 211 26.60 -21.73 -8.88
N ALA A 212 27.13 -20.50 -8.91
CA ALA A 212 26.36 -19.28 -8.92
C ALA A 212 25.42 -19.21 -10.17
N SER A 213 25.88 -19.69 -11.35
CA SER A 213 25.05 -19.75 -12.56
C SER A 213 23.80 -20.62 -12.41
N LYS A 214 23.81 -21.56 -11.44
CA LYS A 214 22.63 -22.36 -11.07
C LYS A 214 21.73 -21.68 -10.06
N ASN A 215 22.04 -20.43 -9.71
CA ASN A 215 21.32 -19.64 -8.71
C ASN A 215 21.34 -20.26 -7.28
N ASP A 216 22.41 -20.96 -6.96
CA ASP A 216 22.61 -21.65 -5.67
C ASP A 216 24.11 -21.77 -5.35
N PRO A 217 24.60 -21.19 -4.23
CA PRO A 217 23.93 -20.35 -3.25
C PRO A 217 23.70 -18.89 -3.72
N LYS A 218 22.81 -18.18 -3.06
CA LYS A 218 22.64 -16.73 -3.20
C LYS A 218 23.75 -15.99 -2.47
N VAL A 219 24.54 -15.22 -3.19
CA VAL A 219 25.57 -14.35 -2.63
C VAL A 219 25.03 -12.93 -2.55
N ILE A 220 24.97 -12.36 -1.35
CA ILE A 220 24.39 -11.05 -1.07
C ILE A 220 25.50 -10.12 -0.60
N ASP A 221 25.66 -8.99 -1.25
CA ASP A 221 26.64 -7.95 -0.95
C ASP A 221 26.06 -6.53 -0.90
N ARG A 222 24.74 -6.44 -0.87
CA ARG A 222 24.02 -5.17 -0.74
C ARG A 222 23.20 -5.09 0.54
N LEU A 223 22.93 -3.85 1.01
CA LEU A 223 22.18 -3.59 2.24
C LEU A 223 20.68 -3.92 2.11
N ASN A 224 20.04 -3.45 1.05
CA ASN A 224 18.59 -3.61 0.86
C ASN A 224 18.27 -4.81 -0.04
N PHE A 225 18.61 -6.00 0.42
CA PHE A 225 18.44 -7.26 -0.33
C PHE A 225 17.11 -7.96 -0.10
N LEU A 226 16.28 -7.46 0.81
CA LEU A 226 14.95 -8.02 1.12
C LEU A 226 13.87 -7.25 0.34
N GLY A 227 13.10 -7.96 -0.50
CA GLY A 227 11.83 -7.50 -1.03
C GLY A 227 10.69 -7.68 -0.02
N GLU A 228 9.45 -7.67 -0.47
CA GLU A 228 8.27 -7.92 0.38
C GLU A 228 8.07 -9.41 0.69
N THR A 229 8.41 -10.28 -0.27
CA THR A 229 8.18 -11.73 -0.21
C THR A 229 9.34 -12.56 -0.76
N ASP A 230 10.37 -11.92 -1.29
CA ASP A 230 11.49 -12.57 -1.96
C ASP A 230 12.81 -11.86 -1.69
N LEU A 231 13.92 -12.56 -1.93
CA LEU A 231 15.24 -11.95 -1.90
C LEU A 231 15.49 -11.17 -3.19
N SER A 232 15.99 -9.96 -3.08
CA SER A 232 16.42 -9.08 -4.17
C SER A 232 17.92 -8.79 -4.07
N PRO A 233 18.78 -9.77 -4.38
CA PRO A 233 20.22 -9.63 -4.22
C PRO A 233 20.85 -8.67 -5.23
N ASP A 234 20.21 -8.45 -6.38
CA ASP A 234 20.70 -7.58 -7.44
C ASP A 234 20.16 -6.16 -7.30
N LEU A 235 20.94 -5.18 -7.77
CA LEU A 235 20.46 -3.83 -8.04
C LEU A 235 19.73 -3.80 -9.38
N TYR A 236 18.72 -2.95 -9.45
CA TYR A 236 17.94 -2.71 -10.66
C TYR A 236 17.93 -1.21 -10.99
N PHE A 237 18.07 -0.90 -12.27
CA PHE A 237 18.05 0.46 -12.79
C PHE A 237 16.89 0.66 -13.75
N SER A 238 16.16 1.73 -13.56
CA SER A 238 15.01 2.12 -14.38
C SER A 238 15.45 3.12 -15.43
N HIS A 239 15.24 2.79 -16.71
CA HIS A 239 15.63 3.62 -17.84
C HIS A 239 14.44 4.11 -18.65
N LEU A 240 14.55 5.33 -19.14
CA LEU A 240 13.58 5.98 -19.99
C LEU A 240 13.77 5.56 -21.46
N ASN A 241 12.67 5.25 -22.11
CA ASN A 241 12.57 4.90 -23.51
C ASN A 241 11.45 5.69 -24.18
N ILE A 242 11.58 6.00 -25.46
CA ILE A 242 10.54 6.63 -26.27
C ILE A 242 10.14 5.68 -27.39
N LEU A 243 8.87 5.32 -27.44
CA LEU A 243 8.24 4.65 -28.58
C LEU A 243 7.70 5.69 -29.53
N ASP A 244 8.12 5.65 -30.79
CA ASP A 244 7.51 6.38 -31.88
C ASP A 244 6.35 5.54 -32.45
N LEU A 245 5.14 6.09 -32.48
CA LEU A 245 3.94 5.35 -32.86
C LEU A 245 3.77 5.15 -34.36
N GLU A 246 4.39 6.02 -35.17
CA GLU A 246 4.36 5.90 -36.63
C GLU A 246 5.32 4.83 -37.12
N THR A 247 6.57 4.88 -36.64
CA THR A 247 7.62 3.94 -37.06
C THR A 247 7.63 2.63 -36.25
N ARG A 248 6.97 2.60 -35.09
CA ARG A 248 6.98 1.49 -34.12
C ARG A 248 8.38 1.18 -33.58
N GLN A 249 9.28 2.13 -33.62
CA GLN A 249 10.63 1.96 -33.08
C GLN A 249 10.74 2.54 -31.67
N THR A 250 11.49 1.84 -30.82
CA THR A 250 11.84 2.31 -29.47
C THR A 250 13.25 2.89 -29.48
N GLN A 251 13.39 4.09 -28.97
CA GLN A 251 14.67 4.76 -28.71
C GLN A 251 14.95 4.76 -27.21
N LYS A 252 16.09 4.24 -26.78
CA LYS A 252 16.57 4.39 -25.41
C LYS A 252 17.02 5.83 -25.20
N ILE A 253 16.55 6.44 -24.10
CA ILE A 253 16.87 7.84 -23.75
C ILE A 253 17.90 7.89 -22.64
N THR A 254 17.85 6.96 -21.69
CA THR A 254 18.83 6.85 -20.61
C THR A 254 19.41 5.46 -20.51
N THR A 255 20.65 5.35 -20.05
CA THR A 255 21.41 4.11 -19.86
C THR A 255 22.32 4.23 -18.66
N GLY A 256 23.04 3.15 -18.33
CA GLY A 256 24.06 3.17 -17.26
C GLY A 256 23.49 2.88 -15.86
N PHE A 257 24.23 3.28 -14.84
CA PHE A 257 23.97 2.92 -13.45
C PHE A 257 23.20 4.00 -12.68
N GLN A 258 22.33 4.72 -13.37
CA GLN A 258 21.43 5.73 -12.79
C GLN A 258 19.98 5.40 -13.13
N SER A 259 19.11 5.42 -12.13
CA SER A 259 17.68 5.18 -12.32
C SER A 259 16.93 6.48 -12.55
N PHE A 260 16.03 6.49 -13.53
CA PHE A 260 15.12 7.59 -13.81
C PHE A 260 13.66 7.12 -13.68
N PHE A 261 12.84 7.92 -13.01
CA PHE A 261 11.42 7.61 -12.78
C PHE A 261 10.60 8.91 -12.62
N GLY A 262 9.27 8.81 -12.56
CA GLY A 262 8.39 9.95 -12.38
C GLY A 262 8.62 11.03 -13.45
N ALA A 263 8.75 10.62 -14.71
CA ALA A 263 9.13 11.50 -15.80
C ALA A 263 7.92 12.23 -16.42
N SER A 264 8.13 13.45 -16.90
CA SER A 264 7.14 14.23 -17.67
C SER A 264 7.79 14.96 -18.84
N TRP A 265 7.02 15.11 -19.92
CA TRP A 265 7.42 15.89 -21.07
C TRP A 265 7.33 17.40 -20.81
N SER A 266 8.27 18.16 -21.39
CA SER A 266 8.06 19.60 -21.57
C SER A 266 6.87 19.87 -22.49
N PRO A 267 6.16 20.99 -22.36
CA PRO A 267 4.99 21.30 -23.19
C PRO A 267 5.25 21.31 -24.70
N ASP A 268 6.47 21.64 -25.11
CA ASP A 268 6.93 21.65 -26.51
C ASP A 268 7.48 20.28 -26.97
N GLY A 269 7.64 19.32 -26.05
CA GLY A 269 8.17 18.00 -26.32
C GLY A 269 9.68 17.94 -26.58
N SER A 270 10.42 19.02 -26.35
CA SER A 270 11.86 19.11 -26.65
C SER A 270 12.74 18.45 -25.58
N TYR A 271 12.25 18.35 -24.35
CA TYR A 271 12.97 17.69 -23.25
C TYR A 271 12.00 16.98 -22.28
N ILE A 272 12.57 16.17 -21.43
CA ILE A 272 11.93 15.42 -20.35
C ILE A 272 12.50 15.87 -19.03
N LEU A 273 11.66 16.08 -18.01
CA LEU A 273 12.08 16.13 -16.63
C LEU A 273 11.84 14.78 -15.97
N ALA A 274 12.81 14.25 -15.25
CA ALA A 274 12.69 12.97 -14.56
C ALA A 274 13.37 13.04 -13.18
N THR A 275 12.84 12.26 -12.24
CA THR A 275 13.45 12.06 -10.93
C THR A 275 14.56 11.04 -11.03
N SER A 276 15.68 11.27 -10.31
CA SER A 276 16.75 10.30 -10.16
C SER A 276 17.29 10.28 -8.74
N LEU A 277 17.85 9.16 -8.29
CA LEU A 277 18.66 9.13 -7.08
C LEU A 277 19.91 9.97 -7.28
N LYS A 278 20.38 10.64 -6.21
CA LYS A 278 21.64 11.36 -6.22
C LYS A 278 22.80 10.40 -6.49
N ASN A 279 23.53 10.62 -7.55
CA ASN A 279 24.45 9.64 -8.15
C ASN A 279 25.87 9.58 -7.52
N THR A 280 26.10 10.25 -6.40
CA THR A 280 27.43 10.29 -5.76
C THR A 280 27.68 9.15 -4.78
N GLU A 281 26.69 8.31 -4.50
CA GLU A 281 26.76 7.27 -3.49
C GLU A 281 26.13 5.97 -4.01
N HIS A 282 26.50 4.86 -3.39
CA HIS A 282 25.85 3.57 -3.66
C HIS A 282 24.34 3.69 -3.42
N PRO A 283 23.46 3.18 -4.32
CA PRO A 283 22.00 3.35 -4.22
C PRO A 283 21.37 2.86 -2.91
N ASP A 284 22.02 1.93 -2.21
CA ASP A 284 21.51 1.44 -0.92
C ASP A 284 21.70 2.43 0.23
N PHE A 285 22.59 3.41 0.10
CA PHE A 285 22.91 4.36 1.17
C PHE A 285 22.28 5.74 0.99
N THR A 286 21.84 6.07 -0.23
CA THR A 286 21.16 7.34 -0.48
C THR A 286 19.65 7.22 -0.54
N ASN A 287 18.96 8.18 0.07
CA ASN A 287 17.53 8.41 -0.08
C ASN A 287 17.22 9.76 -0.72
N HIS A 288 18.26 10.50 -1.10
CA HIS A 288 18.13 11.81 -1.74
C HIS A 288 17.85 11.64 -3.21
N THR A 289 16.92 12.40 -3.72
CA THR A 289 16.59 12.44 -5.14
C THR A 289 16.68 13.85 -5.67
N GLU A 290 16.93 13.95 -6.95
CA GLU A 290 17.04 15.20 -7.69
C GLU A 290 16.26 15.11 -9.00
N ILE A 291 15.96 16.22 -9.61
CA ILE A 291 15.24 16.29 -10.89
C ILE A 291 16.25 16.60 -11.99
N TRP A 292 16.27 15.75 -13.01
CA TRP A 292 17.11 15.88 -14.18
C TRP A 292 16.32 16.39 -15.38
N LYS A 293 16.96 17.20 -16.22
CA LYS A 293 16.48 17.60 -17.53
C LYS A 293 17.23 16.83 -18.59
N ILE A 294 16.50 16.15 -19.46
CA ILE A 294 17.06 15.29 -20.50
C ILE A 294 16.50 15.76 -21.84
N LYS A 295 17.35 16.20 -22.76
CA LYS A 295 16.95 16.59 -24.11
C LYS A 295 16.61 15.36 -24.94
N VAL A 296 15.58 15.47 -25.77
CA VAL A 296 15.12 14.33 -26.59
C VAL A 296 16.01 14.11 -27.81
N ASP A 297 16.52 15.18 -28.42
CA ASP A 297 17.25 15.11 -29.68
C ASP A 297 18.66 14.51 -29.53
N ASP A 298 19.43 15.03 -28.58
CA ASP A 298 20.84 14.66 -28.37
C ASP A 298 21.09 13.83 -27.12
N GLN A 299 20.02 13.56 -26.32
CA GLN A 299 20.04 12.80 -25.06
C GLN A 299 20.98 13.42 -24.00
N SER A 300 21.42 14.66 -24.18
CA SER A 300 22.19 15.36 -23.17
C SER A 300 21.35 15.60 -21.92
N SER A 301 21.94 15.43 -20.74
CA SER A 301 21.25 15.54 -19.47
C SER A 301 22.01 16.41 -18.48
N GLU A 302 21.26 17.11 -17.64
CA GLU A 302 21.77 17.99 -16.59
C GLU A 302 20.83 17.96 -15.37
N ILE A 303 21.36 18.25 -14.18
CA ILE A 303 20.53 18.43 -12.99
C ILE A 303 19.73 19.71 -13.17
N PHE A 304 18.41 19.58 -13.19
CA PHE A 304 17.47 20.69 -13.25
C PHE A 304 17.23 21.31 -11.87
N PHE A 305 17.03 20.46 -10.86
CA PHE A 305 16.74 20.93 -9.50
C PHE A 305 17.13 19.89 -8.44
N ALA A 306 17.78 20.37 -7.39
CA ALA A 306 18.14 19.60 -6.21
C ALA A 306 18.03 20.47 -4.96
N LEU A 307 17.74 19.86 -3.82
CA LEU A 307 17.78 20.50 -2.51
C LEU A 307 18.64 19.69 -1.55
N GLU A 308 19.42 20.38 -0.75
CA GLU A 308 20.20 19.75 0.33
C GLU A 308 19.24 19.10 1.35
N ASN A 309 19.61 17.92 1.85
CA ASN A 309 18.83 17.14 2.83
C ASN A 309 17.38 16.82 2.41
N HIS A 310 17.06 16.90 1.12
CA HIS A 310 15.72 16.60 0.64
C HIS A 310 15.76 15.50 -0.44
N ARG A 311 14.67 14.78 -0.54
CA ARG A 311 14.29 14.15 -1.79
C ARG A 311 13.25 15.02 -2.49
N VAL A 312 13.46 15.25 -3.79
CA VAL A 312 12.55 16.00 -4.67
C VAL A 312 12.28 15.20 -5.93
N GLY A 313 11.09 15.29 -6.50
CA GLY A 313 10.80 14.51 -7.69
C GLY A 313 9.37 14.64 -8.20
N ASN A 314 9.03 13.75 -9.14
CA ASN A 314 7.73 13.70 -9.81
C ASN A 314 7.32 15.07 -10.41
N PRO A 315 8.15 15.67 -11.28
CA PRO A 315 7.84 16.96 -11.89
C PRO A 315 6.62 16.87 -12.80
N ILE A 316 5.69 17.82 -12.68
CA ILE A 316 4.48 17.90 -13.51
C ILE A 316 4.31 19.33 -13.98
N PHE A 317 4.38 19.57 -15.30
CA PHE A 317 4.17 20.88 -15.88
C PHE A 317 2.73 21.37 -15.69
N SER A 318 2.57 22.66 -15.42
CA SER A 318 1.26 23.30 -15.50
C SER A 318 0.80 23.34 -16.96
N PRO A 319 -0.52 23.29 -17.24
CA PRO A 319 -1.04 23.31 -18.63
C PRO A 319 -0.63 24.54 -19.43
N ASP A 320 -0.37 25.67 -18.78
CA ASP A 320 0.11 26.89 -19.39
C ASP A 320 1.65 26.98 -19.50
N GLY A 321 2.37 25.94 -19.05
CA GLY A 321 3.82 25.84 -19.13
C GLY A 321 4.61 26.80 -18.23
N ARG A 322 3.95 27.58 -17.37
CA ARG A 322 4.61 28.60 -16.53
C ARG A 322 5.23 28.06 -15.25
N TRP A 323 4.74 26.91 -14.78
CA TRP A 323 5.14 26.30 -13.54
C TRP A 323 5.33 24.79 -13.68
N ILE A 324 6.13 24.22 -12.78
CA ILE A 324 6.30 22.79 -12.57
C ILE A 324 5.97 22.51 -11.11
N ALA A 325 5.00 21.61 -10.87
CA ALA A 325 4.79 21.05 -9.54
C ALA A 325 5.80 19.95 -9.28
N ILE A 326 6.35 19.90 -8.08
CA ILE A 326 7.28 18.86 -7.64
C ILE A 326 6.87 18.35 -6.27
N GLY A 327 7.02 17.06 -6.02
CA GLY A 327 6.92 16.47 -4.69
C GLY A 327 8.24 16.56 -3.96
N GLY A 328 8.21 16.60 -2.62
CA GLY A 328 9.45 16.49 -1.86
C GLY A 328 9.23 16.30 -0.37
N GLN A 329 10.32 15.95 0.32
CA GLN A 329 10.36 15.72 1.76
C GLN A 329 11.75 15.99 2.28
N ASN A 330 11.85 16.65 3.44
CA ASN A 330 13.12 16.78 4.16
C ASN A 330 13.50 15.41 4.78
N MET A 331 14.73 14.96 4.55
CA MET A 331 15.24 13.64 4.91
C MET A 331 16.04 13.61 6.22
N GLU A 332 16.11 14.70 6.97
CA GLU A 332 16.73 14.72 8.30
C GLU A 332 15.94 13.89 9.32
N GLU A 333 14.63 13.95 9.25
CA GLU A 333 13.73 13.13 10.07
C GLU A 333 12.68 12.45 9.16
N PRO A 334 13.05 11.46 8.35
CA PRO A 334 12.19 10.93 7.28
C PRO A 334 10.91 10.26 7.76
N SER A 335 10.88 9.78 9.01
CA SER A 335 9.67 9.22 9.64
C SER A 335 8.68 10.27 10.10
N TYR A 336 9.08 11.53 10.23
CA TYR A 336 8.27 12.60 10.85
C TYR A 336 8.02 13.80 9.95
N ASN A 337 8.94 14.10 9.04
CA ASN A 337 8.76 15.22 8.10
C ASN A 337 7.69 14.89 7.06
N MET A 338 6.83 15.88 6.78
CA MET A 338 5.72 15.72 5.85
C MET A 338 6.20 15.67 4.40
N SER A 339 5.53 14.86 3.59
CA SER A 339 5.65 14.95 2.12
C SER A 339 4.87 16.17 1.64
N MET A 340 5.53 17.03 0.86
CA MET A 340 5.01 18.33 0.44
C MET A 340 4.95 18.44 -1.07
N ILE A 341 4.19 19.42 -1.56
CA ILE A 341 4.18 19.86 -2.96
C ILE A 341 4.81 21.24 -3.01
N GLY A 342 5.82 21.39 -3.87
CA GLY A 342 6.43 22.67 -4.23
C GLY A 342 6.15 23.02 -5.68
N ILE A 343 6.47 24.25 -6.05
CA ILE A 343 6.42 24.75 -7.43
C ILE A 343 7.71 25.46 -7.79
N ILE A 344 8.10 25.35 -9.06
CA ILE A 344 9.30 25.97 -9.62
C ILE A 344 9.01 26.39 -11.07
N ARG A 345 9.72 27.39 -11.57
CA ARG A 345 9.60 27.79 -12.99
C ARG A 345 10.42 26.87 -13.90
N PRO A 346 10.10 26.78 -15.22
CA PRO A 346 10.85 25.96 -16.16
C PRO A 346 12.32 26.37 -16.35
N ASP A 347 12.67 27.60 -15.96
CA ASP A 347 14.06 28.09 -15.95
C ASP A 347 14.82 27.78 -14.63
N GLY A 348 14.19 27.05 -13.71
CA GLY A 348 14.75 26.69 -12.40
C GLY A 348 14.60 27.78 -11.34
N SER A 349 14.02 28.92 -11.64
CA SER A 349 13.82 30.03 -10.69
C SER A 349 12.52 29.93 -9.90
N GLY A 350 12.40 30.72 -8.83
CA GLY A 350 11.16 30.95 -8.11
C GLY A 350 10.59 29.73 -7.37
N PHE A 351 11.46 28.82 -6.94
CA PHE A 351 11.04 27.68 -6.11
C PHE A 351 10.40 28.13 -4.80
N LYS A 352 9.32 27.48 -4.42
CA LYS A 352 8.69 27.58 -3.09
C LYS A 352 7.91 26.32 -2.75
N TRP A 353 7.90 25.95 -1.50
CA TRP A 353 6.94 24.97 -0.99
C TRP A 353 5.54 25.58 -0.96
N LEU A 354 4.57 24.87 -1.53
CA LEU A 354 3.17 25.32 -1.62
C LEU A 354 2.34 24.82 -0.45
N THR A 355 2.66 23.64 0.10
CA THR A 355 1.84 22.94 1.10
C THR A 355 2.50 22.81 2.48
N GLU A 356 3.63 23.45 2.72
CA GLU A 356 4.36 23.37 3.99
C GLU A 356 3.50 23.76 5.20
N SER A 357 2.74 24.86 5.08
CA SER A 357 1.87 25.38 6.16
C SER A 357 0.70 24.45 6.51
N LEU A 358 0.40 23.44 5.68
CA LEU A 358 -0.67 22.49 5.95
C LEU A 358 -0.31 21.49 7.05
N ASP A 359 0.99 21.21 7.23
CA ASP A 359 1.51 20.21 8.16
C ASP A 359 0.82 18.83 8.00
N ARG A 360 0.67 18.39 6.76
CA ARG A 360 0.12 17.09 6.37
C ARG A 360 0.94 16.50 5.24
N SER A 361 1.15 15.19 5.26
CA SER A 361 1.69 14.49 4.10
C SER A 361 0.65 14.46 2.99
N VAL A 362 1.03 15.02 1.82
CA VAL A 362 0.15 15.17 0.68
C VAL A 362 0.76 14.56 -0.59
N GLY A 363 -0.09 14.22 -1.56
CA GLY A 363 0.32 13.63 -2.82
C GLY A 363 -0.72 13.77 -3.92
N ASN A 364 -0.45 13.11 -5.07
CA ASN A 364 -1.34 13.10 -6.23
C ASN A 364 -1.70 14.49 -6.75
N PRO A 365 -0.73 15.39 -6.99
CA PRO A 365 -1.02 16.73 -7.47
C PRO A 365 -1.62 16.70 -8.88
N LYS A 366 -2.69 17.47 -9.08
CA LYS A 366 -3.27 17.75 -10.40
C LYS A 366 -3.48 19.23 -10.57
N TRP A 367 -3.04 19.76 -11.70
CA TRP A 367 -3.21 21.16 -12.05
C TRP A 367 -4.65 21.46 -12.44
N SER A 368 -5.14 22.62 -12.05
CA SER A 368 -6.31 23.22 -12.73
C SER A 368 -5.96 23.53 -14.17
N GLN A 369 -6.95 23.49 -15.09
CA GLN A 369 -6.72 23.68 -16.53
C GLN A 369 -6.03 25.01 -16.87
N GLY A 370 -6.25 26.07 -16.09
CA GLY A 370 -5.58 27.37 -16.25
C GLY A 370 -4.21 27.49 -15.56
N GLY A 371 -3.69 26.44 -14.92
CA GLY A 371 -2.40 26.49 -14.22
C GLY A 371 -2.35 27.37 -12.97
N GLN A 372 -3.49 27.81 -12.43
CA GLN A 372 -3.56 28.77 -11.33
C GLN A 372 -3.71 28.13 -9.96
N SER A 373 -4.00 26.84 -9.93
CA SER A 373 -4.18 26.07 -8.69
C SER A 373 -3.74 24.63 -8.87
N ILE A 374 -3.36 23.98 -7.77
CA ILE A 374 -3.10 22.54 -7.68
C ILE A 374 -4.12 21.92 -6.74
N TYR A 375 -4.73 20.81 -7.16
CA TYR A 375 -5.56 19.94 -6.34
C TYR A 375 -4.72 18.73 -5.90
N PHE A 376 -4.90 18.25 -4.66
CA PHE A 376 -4.12 17.16 -4.12
C PHE A 376 -4.82 16.50 -2.94
N THR A 377 -4.43 15.28 -2.61
CA THR A 377 -5.01 14.52 -1.50
C THR A 377 -4.00 14.22 -0.40
N GLY A 378 -4.49 13.92 0.79
CA GLY A 378 -3.69 13.45 1.91
C GLY A 378 -4.55 13.02 3.09
N ALA A 379 -3.94 12.26 4.00
CA ALA A 379 -4.57 11.82 5.23
C ALA A 379 -4.85 13.01 6.15
N ASN A 380 -6.04 13.06 6.74
CA ASN A 380 -6.46 14.14 7.64
C ASN A 380 -7.58 13.68 8.57
N GLN A 381 -7.28 13.53 9.87
CA GLN A 381 -8.26 13.32 10.95
C GLN A 381 -9.31 12.24 10.65
N GLY A 382 -8.87 11.04 10.30
CA GLY A 382 -9.73 9.88 10.03
C GLY A 382 -10.34 9.82 8.63
N GLY A 383 -9.94 10.72 7.72
CA GLY A 383 -10.34 10.74 6.31
C GLY A 383 -9.20 11.03 5.36
N PHE A 384 -9.51 11.04 4.06
CA PHE A 384 -8.61 11.50 3.00
C PHE A 384 -9.22 12.71 2.34
N THR A 385 -8.68 13.87 2.67
CA THR A 385 -9.17 15.17 2.20
C THR A 385 -8.63 15.48 0.81
N LEU A 386 -9.47 16.05 -0.04
CA LEU A 386 -9.06 16.73 -1.27
C LEU A 386 -8.94 18.23 -1.00
N TRP A 387 -7.76 18.79 -1.22
CA TRP A 387 -7.47 20.21 -1.10
C TRP A 387 -7.20 20.85 -2.45
N LYS A 388 -7.30 22.18 -2.45
CA LYS A 388 -6.90 23.06 -3.53
C LYS A 388 -5.95 24.12 -2.99
N ALA A 389 -4.74 24.23 -3.56
CA ALA A 389 -3.80 25.31 -3.27
C ALA A 389 -3.74 26.30 -4.44
N GLN A 390 -3.79 27.58 -4.15
CA GLN A 390 -3.64 28.66 -5.11
C GLN A 390 -2.17 29.04 -5.29
N ILE A 391 -1.73 29.22 -6.54
CA ILE A 391 -0.32 29.48 -6.86
C ILE A 391 0.14 30.88 -6.42
N ASN A 392 -0.73 31.89 -6.57
CA ASN A 392 -0.40 33.30 -6.34
C ASN A 392 -0.16 33.65 -4.86
N ASN A 393 -0.93 33.10 -3.95
CA ASN A 393 -0.92 33.45 -2.52
C ASN A 393 -0.73 32.25 -1.60
N SER A 394 -0.53 31.03 -2.13
CA SER A 394 -0.38 29.79 -1.40
C SER A 394 -1.55 29.46 -0.44
N LYS A 395 -2.73 30.06 -0.68
CA LYS A 395 -3.93 29.73 0.11
C LYS A 395 -4.35 28.30 -0.20
N ILE A 396 -4.61 27.52 0.87
CA ILE A 396 -5.08 26.12 0.77
C ILE A 396 -6.49 26.06 1.32
N ASP A 397 -7.40 25.55 0.50
CA ASP A 397 -8.81 25.36 0.88
C ASP A 397 -9.17 23.87 0.74
N PRO A 398 -9.87 23.26 1.73
CA PRO A 398 -10.42 21.93 1.58
C PRO A 398 -11.60 21.96 0.61
N ILE A 399 -11.63 21.02 -0.33
CA ILE A 399 -12.71 20.85 -1.31
C ILE A 399 -13.65 19.72 -0.89
N ILE A 400 -13.08 18.60 -0.44
CA ILE A 400 -13.80 17.46 0.13
C ILE A 400 -13.08 17.07 1.41
N SER A 401 -13.77 17.09 2.55
CA SER A 401 -13.21 16.79 3.85
C SER A 401 -14.25 16.14 4.77
N GLY A 402 -13.84 15.76 5.97
CA GLY A 402 -14.68 15.11 6.97
C GLY A 402 -14.48 13.58 7.00
N PRO A 403 -15.45 12.82 7.51
CA PRO A 403 -15.33 11.38 7.72
C PRO A 403 -15.48 10.57 6.41
N VAL A 404 -14.81 10.99 5.37
CA VAL A 404 -14.83 10.38 4.03
C VAL A 404 -13.42 10.30 3.46
N GLY A 405 -13.19 9.41 2.49
CA GLY A 405 -11.88 9.26 1.86
C GLY A 405 -11.94 9.43 0.35
N VAL A 406 -11.27 10.47 -0.17
CA VAL A 406 -11.04 10.61 -1.61
C VAL A 406 -9.87 9.74 -2.01
N THR A 407 -10.13 8.64 -2.71
CA THR A 407 -9.11 7.65 -3.11
C THR A 407 -8.50 7.90 -4.48
N SER A 408 -9.23 8.59 -5.36
CA SER A 408 -8.78 9.01 -6.69
C SER A 408 -9.64 10.17 -7.16
N PHE A 409 -9.09 11.07 -7.96
CA PHE A 409 -9.85 12.17 -8.56
C PHE A 409 -9.24 12.62 -9.89
N ASP A 410 -10.04 13.30 -10.69
CA ASP A 410 -9.61 14.05 -11.85
C ASP A 410 -10.49 15.29 -12.05
N LEU A 411 -10.00 16.27 -12.80
CA LEU A 411 -10.69 17.53 -12.99
C LEU A 411 -10.44 18.12 -14.38
N ASP A 412 -11.43 18.83 -14.88
CA ASP A 412 -11.32 19.73 -16.02
C ASP A 412 -11.66 21.18 -15.62
N GLN A 413 -12.01 22.03 -16.57
CA GLN A 413 -12.38 23.43 -16.30
C GLN A 413 -13.63 23.55 -15.44
N ASN A 414 -14.59 22.65 -15.58
CA ASN A 414 -15.94 22.77 -15.03
C ASN A 414 -16.27 21.66 -14.02
N SER A 415 -15.66 20.48 -14.18
CA SER A 415 -16.04 19.24 -13.50
C SER A 415 -14.92 18.73 -12.62
N LEU A 416 -15.30 18.20 -11.47
CA LEU A 416 -14.49 17.38 -10.57
C LEU A 416 -15.13 16.00 -10.52
N VAL A 417 -14.38 14.97 -10.87
CA VAL A 417 -14.76 13.55 -10.68
C VAL A 417 -13.88 12.92 -9.63
N TYR A 418 -14.46 12.13 -8.73
CA TYR A 418 -13.70 11.51 -7.65
C TYR A 418 -14.31 10.20 -7.19
N ALA A 419 -13.46 9.28 -6.74
CA ALA A 419 -13.84 8.07 -6.04
C ALA A 419 -13.85 8.34 -4.54
N LEU A 420 -14.91 7.93 -3.86
CA LEU A 420 -15.16 8.27 -2.46
C LEU A 420 -15.47 7.03 -1.65
N THR A 421 -14.76 6.85 -0.54
CA THR A 421 -15.06 5.92 0.54
C THR A 421 -15.92 6.61 1.58
N LYS A 422 -17.01 5.97 1.97
CA LYS A 422 -17.90 6.36 3.08
C LYS A 422 -18.20 5.15 3.94
N ILE A 423 -18.64 5.40 5.18
CA ILE A 423 -19.02 4.30 6.06
C ILE A 423 -20.22 3.50 5.52
N GLU A 424 -21.13 4.14 4.81
CA GLU A 424 -22.30 3.50 4.19
C GLU A 424 -21.97 2.72 2.91
N ASN A 425 -20.84 3.04 2.26
CA ASN A 425 -20.46 2.42 0.99
C ASN A 425 -18.93 2.55 0.78
N PRO A 426 -18.21 1.44 0.62
CA PRO A 426 -16.76 1.46 0.58
C PRO A 426 -16.14 2.16 -0.63
N SER A 427 -16.83 2.23 -1.78
CA SER A 427 -16.29 2.91 -2.97
C SER A 427 -17.34 3.17 -4.03
N GLU A 428 -17.52 4.45 -4.41
CA GLU A 428 -18.33 4.87 -5.56
C GLU A 428 -17.72 6.09 -6.23
N ILE A 429 -18.10 6.34 -7.49
CA ILE A 429 -17.66 7.50 -8.25
C ILE A 429 -18.70 8.61 -8.17
N TYR A 430 -18.23 9.82 -7.94
CA TYR A 430 -19.03 11.04 -7.88
C TYR A 430 -18.52 12.05 -8.91
N VAL A 431 -19.42 12.92 -9.38
CA VAL A 431 -19.12 14.09 -10.18
C VAL A 431 -19.74 15.33 -9.53
N ALA A 432 -19.05 16.44 -9.57
CA ALA A 432 -19.53 17.75 -9.09
C ALA A 432 -18.95 18.88 -9.96
N ASP A 433 -19.35 20.13 -9.69
CA ASP A 433 -18.58 21.24 -10.21
C ASP A 433 -17.18 21.29 -9.57
N ILE A 434 -16.28 22.09 -10.15
CA ILE A 434 -14.87 22.16 -9.72
C ILE A 434 -14.66 22.58 -8.26
N ASN A 435 -15.67 23.11 -7.57
CA ASN A 435 -15.66 23.46 -6.15
C ASN A 435 -16.49 22.48 -5.30
N ASN A 436 -16.81 21.32 -5.84
CA ASN A 436 -17.62 20.26 -5.21
C ASN A 436 -19.05 20.72 -4.84
N ARG A 437 -19.66 21.58 -5.61
CA ARG A 437 -21.08 21.93 -5.45
C ARG A 437 -21.94 20.91 -6.18
N ASN A 438 -23.08 20.54 -5.56
CA ASN A 438 -24.05 19.58 -6.10
C ASN A 438 -23.43 18.23 -6.51
N PRO A 439 -22.71 17.54 -5.61
CA PRO A 439 -22.11 16.26 -5.93
C PRO A 439 -23.20 15.23 -6.27
N LYS A 440 -22.99 14.51 -7.35
CA LYS A 440 -23.86 13.43 -7.84
C LYS A 440 -23.07 12.14 -7.94
N GLN A 441 -23.59 11.08 -7.35
CA GLN A 441 -23.06 9.73 -7.56
C GLN A 441 -23.40 9.24 -8.95
N ILE A 442 -22.42 8.74 -9.69
CA ILE A 442 -22.57 8.27 -11.07
C ILE A 442 -22.32 6.76 -11.23
N SER A 443 -21.82 6.09 -10.20
CA SER A 443 -21.67 4.64 -10.18
C SER A 443 -22.54 4.01 -9.11
N ARG A 444 -22.76 2.69 -9.20
CA ARG A 444 -23.53 1.89 -8.23
C ARG A 444 -22.90 0.51 -8.05
N PHE A 445 -21.59 0.47 -7.82
CA PHE A 445 -20.86 -0.79 -7.77
C PHE A 445 -21.22 -1.65 -6.58
N ASN A 446 -21.32 -1.02 -5.41
CA ASN A 446 -21.55 -1.71 -4.15
C ASN A 446 -23.03 -1.67 -3.68
N GLU A 447 -23.84 -0.76 -4.22
CA GLU A 447 -25.27 -0.67 -3.86
C GLU A 447 -26.05 -1.99 -4.00
N PRO A 448 -25.85 -2.83 -5.06
CA PRO A 448 -26.67 -4.03 -5.24
C PRO A 448 -26.51 -5.06 -4.12
N TRP A 449 -25.31 -5.22 -3.56
CA TRP A 449 -25.08 -6.17 -2.48
C TRP A 449 -25.27 -5.53 -1.11
N LEU A 450 -25.06 -4.21 -0.97
CA LEU A 450 -25.33 -3.46 0.26
C LEU A 450 -26.81 -3.22 0.53
N LYS A 451 -27.64 -3.31 -0.51
CA LYS A 451 -29.09 -3.09 -0.37
C LYS A 451 -29.71 -4.04 0.66
N GLY A 452 -30.24 -3.48 1.72
CA GLY A 452 -30.82 -4.22 2.84
C GLY A 452 -29.82 -4.66 3.90
N LYS A 453 -28.51 -4.39 3.74
CA LYS A 453 -27.51 -4.60 4.80
C LYS A 453 -27.61 -3.52 5.87
N ILE A 454 -27.51 -3.95 7.11
CA ILE A 454 -27.42 -3.05 8.26
C ILE A 454 -25.94 -2.71 8.48
N ILE A 455 -25.61 -1.44 8.37
CA ILE A 455 -24.25 -0.92 8.51
C ILE A 455 -24.11 -0.26 9.88
N SER A 456 -23.15 -0.73 10.67
CA SER A 456 -22.76 -0.05 11.91
C SER A 456 -22.00 1.24 11.60
N LYS A 457 -22.46 2.37 12.15
CA LYS A 457 -21.86 3.68 11.93
C LYS A 457 -21.00 4.07 13.14
N PRO A 458 -19.74 4.46 12.92
CA PRO A 458 -18.88 4.92 14.01
C PRO A 458 -19.34 6.27 14.54
N THR A 459 -19.37 6.41 15.86
CA THR A 459 -19.50 7.70 16.55
C THR A 459 -18.11 8.22 16.87
N ALA A 460 -17.80 9.44 16.42
CA ALA A 460 -16.51 10.07 16.64
C ALA A 460 -16.43 10.73 18.03
N HIS A 461 -15.28 10.61 18.66
CA HIS A 461 -14.95 11.20 19.96
C HIS A 461 -13.52 11.71 19.98
N GLN A 462 -13.22 12.51 20.99
CA GLN A 462 -11.88 13.00 21.29
C GLN A 462 -11.55 12.75 22.76
N LEU A 463 -10.31 12.37 23.03
CA LEU A 463 -9.69 12.26 24.33
C LEU A 463 -8.54 13.25 24.41
N SER A 464 -8.54 14.13 25.43
CA SER A 464 -7.38 14.97 25.74
C SER A 464 -6.50 14.24 26.74
N THR A 465 -5.22 14.10 26.42
CA THR A 465 -4.22 13.48 27.29
C THR A 465 -3.59 14.52 28.22
N GLU A 466 -3.04 14.10 29.37
CA GLU A 466 -2.40 15.00 30.33
C GLU A 466 -1.17 15.71 29.75
N ASP A 467 -0.46 15.08 28.82
CA ASP A 467 0.70 15.62 28.11
C ASP A 467 0.34 16.42 26.84
N GLY A 468 -0.95 16.75 26.66
CA GLY A 468 -1.44 17.75 25.71
C GLY A 468 -1.78 17.25 24.31
N PHE A 469 -1.81 15.93 24.07
CA PHE A 469 -2.32 15.38 22.81
C PHE A 469 -3.85 15.32 22.80
N THR A 470 -4.45 15.43 21.62
CA THR A 470 -5.86 15.14 21.39
C THR A 470 -5.97 13.91 20.50
N ILE A 471 -6.53 12.84 21.04
CA ILE A 471 -6.66 11.54 20.40
C ILE A 471 -8.05 11.39 19.82
N ASP A 472 -8.17 11.30 18.50
CA ASP A 472 -9.43 10.96 17.86
C ASP A 472 -9.68 9.47 17.99
N TYR A 473 -10.89 9.10 18.40
CA TYR A 473 -11.33 7.71 18.47
C TYR A 473 -12.79 7.55 18.04
N TRP A 474 -13.14 6.35 17.63
CA TRP A 474 -14.48 6.02 17.16
C TRP A 474 -15.00 4.78 17.85
N VAL A 475 -16.30 4.77 18.07
CA VAL A 475 -17.04 3.64 18.68
C VAL A 475 -18.11 3.19 17.70
N MET A 476 -18.07 1.91 17.34
CA MET A 476 -19.09 1.25 16.53
C MET A 476 -19.92 0.32 17.43
N GLU A 477 -21.23 0.47 17.37
CA GLU A 477 -22.13 -0.41 18.10
C GLU A 477 -22.31 -1.76 17.40
N PRO A 478 -22.55 -2.86 18.16
CA PRO A 478 -22.98 -4.13 17.57
C PRO A 478 -24.25 -3.95 16.74
N VAL A 479 -24.33 -4.61 15.58
CA VAL A 479 -25.55 -4.59 14.77
C VAL A 479 -26.68 -5.27 15.53
N ASN A 480 -27.89 -4.69 15.47
CA ASN A 480 -29.09 -5.18 16.17
C ASN A 480 -28.97 -5.21 17.71
N ARG A 481 -28.20 -4.31 18.28
CA ARG A 481 -28.06 -4.13 19.72
C ARG A 481 -29.45 -3.93 20.41
N LYS A 482 -29.67 -4.66 21.49
CA LYS A 482 -30.89 -4.57 22.31
C LYS A 482 -30.65 -3.66 23.53
N PRO A 483 -31.62 -2.82 23.91
CA PRO A 483 -31.51 -2.01 25.12
C PRO A 483 -31.29 -2.89 26.37
N GLY A 484 -30.39 -2.44 27.27
CA GLY A 484 -30.09 -3.12 28.53
C GLY A 484 -29.23 -4.38 28.41
N VAL A 485 -28.84 -4.80 27.21
CA VAL A 485 -27.91 -5.92 26.96
C VAL A 485 -26.50 -5.39 26.83
N LYS A 486 -25.54 -6.03 27.50
CA LYS A 486 -24.12 -5.76 27.35
C LYS A 486 -23.51 -6.62 26.26
N TYR A 487 -22.52 -6.08 25.57
CA TYR A 487 -21.89 -6.73 24.41
C TYR A 487 -20.37 -6.74 24.52
N PRO A 488 -19.72 -7.82 24.05
CA PRO A 488 -18.28 -7.89 23.93
C PRO A 488 -17.74 -6.77 23.02
N THR A 489 -16.57 -6.24 23.35
CA THR A 489 -15.99 -5.11 22.62
C THR A 489 -14.54 -5.37 22.25
N ILE A 490 -14.20 -5.09 21.00
CA ILE A 490 -12.85 -5.23 20.42
C ILE A 490 -12.20 -3.85 20.36
N LEU A 491 -11.04 -3.69 21.00
CA LEU A 491 -10.11 -2.61 20.68
C LEU A 491 -9.27 -3.03 19.48
N ASN A 492 -9.49 -2.38 18.33
CA ASN A 492 -8.79 -2.70 17.09
C ASN A 492 -7.86 -1.54 16.70
N MET A 493 -6.58 -1.84 16.51
CA MET A 493 -5.53 -0.83 16.35
C MET A 493 -4.88 -0.92 14.96
N HIS A 494 -4.47 0.24 14.42
CA HIS A 494 -3.77 0.33 13.14
C HIS A 494 -2.26 0.15 13.28
N GLY A 495 -1.63 -0.30 12.18
CA GLY A 495 -0.18 -0.40 12.04
C GLY A 495 0.49 0.92 11.65
N GLY A 496 1.71 0.81 11.17
CA GLY A 496 2.54 1.95 10.73
C GLY A 496 3.88 1.97 11.45
N PRO A 497 4.06 2.81 12.50
CA PRO A 497 3.06 3.51 13.37
C PRO A 497 2.30 4.68 12.73
N SER A 498 2.81 5.26 11.66
CA SER A 498 2.26 6.47 11.03
C SER A 498 1.08 6.23 10.07
N ALA A 499 0.38 5.09 10.14
CA ALA A 499 -0.91 4.96 9.49
C ALA A 499 -1.98 5.84 10.19
N MET A 500 -3.18 5.87 9.64
CA MET A 500 -4.32 6.56 10.20
C MET A 500 -5.59 5.79 9.84
N TRP A 501 -6.45 5.54 10.81
CA TRP A 501 -7.77 4.97 10.55
C TRP A 501 -8.88 5.98 10.82
N GLY A 502 -10.03 5.72 10.21
CA GLY A 502 -11.22 6.51 10.36
C GLY A 502 -12.30 6.08 9.36
N PRO A 503 -13.48 6.71 9.37
CA PRO A 503 -14.58 6.36 8.47
C PRO A 503 -14.27 6.51 6.97
N GLY A 504 -13.24 7.28 6.63
CA GLY A 504 -12.76 7.44 5.25
C GLY A 504 -11.70 6.42 4.82
N GLU A 505 -11.34 5.47 5.67
CA GLU A 505 -10.33 4.46 5.36
C GLU A 505 -10.98 3.20 4.77
N PHE A 506 -10.63 2.90 3.52
CA PHE A 506 -11.20 1.78 2.78
C PHE A 506 -10.75 0.42 3.30
N SER A 507 -9.48 0.28 3.69
CA SER A 507 -8.86 -1.05 3.91
C SER A 507 -9.47 -1.83 5.08
N MET A 508 -10.03 -1.15 6.08
CA MET A 508 -10.62 -1.74 7.28
C MET A 508 -12.14 -1.79 7.26
N TRP A 509 -12.76 -1.19 6.26
CA TRP A 509 -14.22 -1.09 6.19
C TRP A 509 -14.92 -2.43 6.40
N HIS A 510 -14.50 -3.47 5.66
CA HIS A 510 -15.11 -4.81 5.73
C HIS A 510 -14.90 -5.48 7.09
N GLU A 511 -13.69 -5.41 7.64
CA GLU A 511 -13.34 -6.04 8.91
C GLU A 511 -14.19 -5.47 10.06
N PHE A 512 -14.32 -4.16 10.13
CA PHE A 512 -15.11 -3.49 11.17
C PHE A 512 -16.61 -3.81 11.04
N GLN A 513 -17.14 -3.79 9.83
CA GLN A 513 -18.55 -4.13 9.60
C GLN A 513 -18.83 -5.60 9.93
N ALA A 514 -17.95 -6.53 9.56
CA ALA A 514 -18.10 -7.94 9.87
C ALA A 514 -18.02 -8.21 11.39
N MET A 515 -17.13 -7.54 12.13
CA MET A 515 -17.05 -7.63 13.59
C MET A 515 -18.34 -7.11 14.25
N ALA A 516 -18.82 -5.94 13.85
CA ALA A 516 -20.07 -5.37 14.37
C ALA A 516 -21.30 -6.27 14.04
N ALA A 517 -21.32 -6.87 12.87
CA ALA A 517 -22.35 -7.82 12.44
C ALA A 517 -22.36 -9.13 13.26
N LYS A 518 -21.18 -9.52 13.80
CA LYS A 518 -21.02 -10.68 14.70
C LYS A 518 -21.37 -10.37 16.15
N GLY A 519 -21.84 -9.14 16.45
CA GLY A 519 -22.28 -8.75 17.78
C GLY A 519 -21.20 -8.12 18.66
N TYR A 520 -20.06 -7.78 18.09
CA TYR A 520 -19.01 -7.06 18.82
C TYR A 520 -19.18 -5.55 18.69
N GLY A 521 -18.98 -4.81 19.78
CA GLY A 521 -18.58 -3.41 19.69
C GLY A 521 -17.18 -3.30 19.14
N VAL A 522 -16.89 -2.22 18.40
CA VAL A 522 -15.52 -1.94 17.91
C VAL A 522 -15.11 -0.54 18.35
N VAL A 523 -14.01 -0.45 19.09
CA VAL A 523 -13.34 0.80 19.44
C VAL A 523 -12.03 0.86 18.68
N TYR A 524 -11.75 1.98 18.01
CA TYR A 524 -10.48 2.23 17.36
C TYR A 524 -10.09 3.69 17.50
N ALA A 525 -8.80 3.95 17.60
CA ALA A 525 -8.23 5.27 17.84
C ALA A 525 -7.00 5.51 16.96
N ASN A 526 -6.66 6.78 16.77
CA ASN A 526 -5.39 7.21 16.20
C ASN A 526 -4.49 7.71 17.34
N PRO A 527 -3.63 6.84 17.93
CA PRO A 527 -2.72 7.24 18.98
C PRO A 527 -1.65 8.19 18.45
N ARG A 528 -0.92 8.85 19.37
CA ARG A 528 0.30 9.59 19.02
C ARG A 528 1.21 8.71 18.14
N GLY A 529 1.86 9.30 17.14
CA GLY A 529 2.59 8.58 16.10
C GLY A 529 1.79 8.39 14.81
N SER A 530 0.46 8.52 14.84
CA SER A 530 -0.39 8.41 13.64
C SER A 530 -0.17 9.55 12.66
N GLY A 531 -0.30 9.24 11.36
CA GLY A 531 -0.35 10.24 10.29
C GLY A 531 -1.65 11.03 10.28
N GLY A 532 -1.69 12.13 9.53
CA GLY A 532 -2.90 12.94 9.36
C GLY A 532 -3.17 13.97 10.48
N TYR A 533 -2.24 14.12 11.42
CA TYR A 533 -2.36 15.05 12.57
C TYR A 533 -1.20 16.06 12.69
N GLY A 534 -0.25 16.01 11.76
CA GLY A 534 0.92 16.89 11.74
C GLY A 534 2.16 16.30 12.38
N LYS A 535 3.31 16.98 12.17
CA LYS A 535 4.63 16.49 12.57
C LYS A 535 4.75 16.25 14.07
N ALA A 536 4.27 17.19 14.90
CA ALA A 536 4.37 17.08 16.35
C ALA A 536 3.64 15.85 16.90
N PHE A 537 2.44 15.58 16.39
CA PHE A 537 1.66 14.40 16.75
C PHE A 537 2.33 13.11 16.25
N GLN A 538 2.81 13.10 15.02
CA GLN A 538 3.50 11.94 14.44
C GLN A 538 4.80 11.62 15.17
N LYS A 539 5.52 12.64 15.67
CA LYS A 539 6.74 12.50 16.48
C LYS A 539 6.47 12.15 17.95
N GLY A 540 5.23 12.18 18.40
CA GLY A 540 4.84 11.87 19.79
C GLY A 540 5.20 10.46 20.27
N ASN A 541 5.56 9.55 19.34
CA ASN A 541 6.04 8.21 19.65
C ASN A 541 7.56 8.03 19.49
N PHE A 542 8.34 9.11 19.33
CA PHE A 542 9.79 9.03 19.22
C PHE A 542 10.40 8.38 20.48
N GLN A 543 11.20 7.34 20.32
CA GLN A 543 11.77 6.51 21.40
C GLN A 543 10.73 5.91 22.38
N ASN A 544 9.46 5.92 22.02
CA ASN A 544 8.35 5.48 22.87
C ASN A 544 7.23 4.87 22.00
N TRP A 545 7.47 3.66 21.50
CA TRP A 545 6.46 2.96 20.69
C TRP A 545 5.39 2.29 21.56
N GLY A 546 5.73 1.98 22.82
CA GLY A 546 4.89 1.24 23.77
C GLY A 546 4.00 2.15 24.61
N ASP A 547 4.56 2.82 25.61
CA ASP A 547 3.81 3.48 26.70
C ASP A 547 2.83 4.53 26.22
N GLY A 548 3.30 5.51 25.45
CA GLY A 548 2.46 6.62 25.01
C GLY A 548 1.29 6.17 24.13
N PRO A 549 1.55 5.46 23.01
CA PRO A 549 0.48 4.94 22.16
C PRO A 549 -0.46 3.94 22.86
N ALA A 550 0.05 3.09 23.79
CA ALA A 550 -0.80 2.21 24.59
C ALA A 550 -1.72 3.01 25.51
N ALA A 551 -1.21 4.02 26.20
CA ALA A 551 -2.03 4.89 27.05
C ALA A 551 -3.13 5.60 26.24
N ASP A 552 -2.83 6.03 25.02
CA ASP A 552 -3.79 6.70 24.13
C ASP A 552 -4.95 5.77 23.75
N VAL A 553 -4.64 4.53 23.29
CA VAL A 553 -5.70 3.60 22.84
C VAL A 553 -6.47 2.98 24.02
N LEU A 554 -5.82 2.74 25.16
CA LEU A 554 -6.49 2.28 26.38
C LEU A 554 -7.36 3.37 26.98
N GLY A 555 -6.87 4.62 26.98
CA GLY A 555 -7.67 5.77 27.41
C GLY A 555 -8.92 5.99 26.55
N ALA A 556 -8.81 5.79 25.23
CA ALA A 556 -9.97 5.81 24.32
C ALA A 556 -10.98 4.70 24.66
N LEU A 557 -10.51 3.48 24.97
CA LEU A 557 -11.38 2.40 25.43
C LEU A 557 -12.04 2.72 26.77
N ASP A 558 -11.29 3.25 27.75
CA ASP A 558 -11.80 3.65 29.07
C ASP A 558 -12.90 4.72 28.94
N GLU A 559 -12.72 5.70 28.07
CA GLU A 559 -13.74 6.72 27.79
C GLU A 559 -14.98 6.13 27.09
N ALA A 560 -14.78 5.18 26.17
CA ALA A 560 -15.88 4.46 25.55
C ALA A 560 -16.69 3.67 26.60
N GLN A 561 -16.03 2.94 27.51
CA GLN A 561 -16.68 2.20 28.60
C GLN A 561 -17.49 3.11 29.55
N LYS A 562 -17.03 4.33 29.81
CA LYS A 562 -17.77 5.32 30.63
C LYS A 562 -19.00 5.85 29.89
N LYS A 563 -18.92 6.04 28.58
CA LYS A 563 -19.97 6.66 27.75
C LYS A 563 -21.05 5.69 27.31
N TYR A 564 -20.72 4.43 27.15
CA TYR A 564 -21.60 3.42 26.54
C TYR A 564 -21.89 2.27 27.51
N ASP A 565 -23.09 2.27 28.06
CA ASP A 565 -23.58 1.29 29.03
C ASP A 565 -23.69 -0.15 28.48
N TRP A 566 -23.74 -0.27 27.16
CA TRP A 566 -23.80 -1.56 26.46
C TRP A 566 -22.44 -2.27 26.37
N ILE A 567 -21.33 -1.61 26.65
CA ILE A 567 -20.02 -2.26 26.67
C ILE A 567 -19.91 -3.18 27.87
N ASP A 568 -19.62 -4.45 27.64
CA ASP A 568 -19.33 -5.40 28.70
C ASP A 568 -17.85 -5.26 29.12
N ASN A 569 -17.62 -4.70 30.30
CA ASN A 569 -16.28 -4.49 30.83
C ASN A 569 -15.52 -5.80 31.11
N ASP A 570 -16.23 -6.90 31.25
CA ASP A 570 -15.66 -8.23 31.45
C ASP A 570 -15.46 -9.01 30.14
N GLN A 571 -15.80 -8.43 28.97
CA GLN A 571 -15.74 -9.05 27.65
C GLN A 571 -14.97 -8.15 26.67
N LEU A 572 -13.73 -7.81 27.00
CA LEU A 572 -12.86 -6.97 26.18
C LEU A 572 -11.88 -7.83 25.40
N PHE A 573 -11.70 -7.50 24.13
CA PHE A 573 -10.79 -8.18 23.20
C PHE A 573 -9.86 -7.16 22.54
N LEU A 574 -8.68 -7.62 22.11
CA LEU A 574 -7.64 -6.74 21.56
C LEU A 574 -7.08 -7.31 20.25
N THR A 575 -6.92 -6.47 19.23
CA THR A 575 -6.27 -6.90 17.98
C THR A 575 -5.58 -5.76 17.26
N GLY A 576 -4.56 -6.13 16.48
CA GLY A 576 -3.87 -5.25 15.56
C GLY A 576 -2.82 -5.97 14.72
N GLY A 577 -2.34 -5.32 13.67
CA GLY A 577 -1.35 -5.89 12.76
C GLY A 577 -0.15 -4.98 12.53
N SER A 578 1.03 -5.58 12.24
CA SER A 578 2.27 -4.83 12.04
C SER A 578 2.68 -4.10 13.32
N TYR A 579 2.90 -2.80 13.29
CA TYR A 579 3.09 -2.01 14.51
C TYR A 579 1.97 -2.27 15.56
N ALA A 580 0.71 -2.40 15.16
CA ALA A 580 -0.35 -2.72 16.10
C ALA A 580 -0.34 -4.19 16.56
N GLY A 581 0.32 -5.09 15.84
CA GLY A 581 0.66 -6.43 16.35
C GLY A 581 1.70 -6.36 17.48
N TYR A 582 2.68 -5.47 17.32
CA TYR A 582 3.60 -5.07 18.37
C TYR A 582 2.84 -4.51 19.58
N LEU A 583 1.98 -3.49 19.36
CA LEU A 583 1.24 -2.83 20.43
C LEU A 583 0.26 -3.78 21.14
N THR A 584 -0.30 -4.77 20.43
CA THR A 584 -1.10 -5.84 21.03
C THR A 584 -0.27 -6.63 22.07
N ALA A 585 0.92 -7.08 21.68
CA ALA A 585 1.80 -7.83 22.59
C ALA A 585 2.33 -6.95 23.73
N TRP A 586 2.60 -5.66 23.45
CA TRP A 586 2.97 -4.69 24.48
C TRP A 586 1.87 -4.55 25.55
N ILE A 587 0.64 -4.26 25.09
CA ILE A 587 -0.50 -4.04 25.99
C ILE A 587 -0.75 -5.27 26.87
N VAL A 588 -0.82 -6.48 26.32
CA VAL A 588 -1.09 -7.68 27.12
C VAL A 588 0.07 -8.06 28.06
N GLY A 589 1.25 -7.48 27.87
CA GLY A 589 2.39 -7.55 28.80
C GLY A 589 2.29 -6.59 29.99
N HIS A 590 1.37 -5.58 29.92
CA HIS A 590 1.23 -4.51 30.92
C HIS A 590 -0.20 -4.36 31.46
N ASP A 591 -1.22 -4.82 30.72
CA ASP A 591 -2.63 -4.73 31.08
C ASP A 591 -3.32 -6.09 30.90
N HIS A 592 -4.06 -6.54 31.92
CA HIS A 592 -4.65 -7.88 31.97
C HIS A 592 -6.17 -7.89 31.83
N ARG A 593 -6.80 -6.76 31.42
CA ARG A 593 -8.26 -6.66 31.28
C ARG A 593 -8.85 -7.46 30.13
N PHE A 594 -8.05 -7.85 29.15
CA PHE A 594 -8.54 -8.48 27.92
C PHE A 594 -8.73 -10.01 28.08
N LYS A 595 -9.88 -10.53 27.65
CA LYS A 595 -10.20 -11.96 27.67
C LYS A 595 -9.36 -12.77 26.69
N ALA A 596 -9.08 -12.19 25.50
CA ALA A 596 -8.17 -12.74 24.51
C ALA A 596 -7.63 -11.62 23.61
N ALA A 597 -6.50 -11.87 22.97
CA ALA A 597 -5.88 -10.93 22.05
C ALA A 597 -5.40 -11.65 20.77
N PHE A 598 -5.39 -10.92 19.64
CA PHE A 598 -4.93 -11.42 18.36
C PHE A 598 -3.86 -10.49 17.78
N ALA A 599 -2.59 -10.93 17.82
CA ALA A 599 -1.45 -10.18 17.30
C ALA A 599 -1.04 -10.68 15.91
N GLN A 600 -1.02 -9.80 14.93
CA GLN A 600 -0.78 -10.16 13.54
C GLN A 600 0.52 -9.54 13.04
N ARG A 601 1.42 -10.36 12.46
CA ARG A 601 2.66 -9.89 11.80
C ARG A 601 3.35 -8.74 12.56
N GLY A 602 3.47 -8.88 13.87
CA GLY A 602 4.04 -7.86 14.73
C GLY A 602 5.56 -7.95 14.81
N VAL A 603 6.13 -6.92 15.42
CA VAL A 603 7.53 -6.86 15.83
C VAL A 603 7.57 -6.98 17.33
N TYR A 604 8.33 -7.91 17.89
CA TYR A 604 8.30 -8.16 19.33
C TYR A 604 9.66 -7.97 19.99
N GLU A 605 10.72 -7.91 19.20
CA GLU A 605 12.08 -7.60 19.63
C GLU A 605 12.72 -6.64 18.61
N LEU A 606 12.98 -5.41 19.04
CA LEU A 606 13.34 -4.31 18.13
C LEU A 606 14.77 -4.38 17.60
N THR A 607 15.74 -4.83 18.39
CA THR A 607 17.12 -5.02 17.93
C THR A 607 17.18 -6.07 16.82
N PHE A 608 16.42 -7.15 17.00
CA PHE A 608 16.34 -8.24 16.03
C PHE A 608 15.61 -7.80 14.74
N PHE A 609 14.61 -6.94 14.87
CA PHE A 609 13.87 -6.37 13.73
C PHE A 609 14.78 -5.63 12.75
N MET A 610 15.80 -4.93 13.24
CA MET A 610 16.74 -4.24 12.35
C MET A 610 17.46 -5.22 11.41
N GLY A 611 17.71 -6.46 11.83
CA GLY A 611 18.40 -7.49 11.03
C GLY A 611 17.49 -8.38 10.20
N GLU A 612 16.18 -8.38 10.44
CA GLU A 612 15.30 -9.39 9.86
C GLU A 612 14.38 -8.86 8.76
N GLY A 613 14.00 -7.58 8.79
CA GLY A 613 12.96 -7.04 7.90
C GLY A 613 13.45 -6.02 6.87
N ASN A 614 12.74 -5.86 5.75
CA ASN A 614 13.01 -4.77 4.81
C ASN A 614 12.62 -3.39 5.37
N ALA A 615 11.79 -3.36 6.41
CA ALA A 615 11.42 -2.14 7.14
C ALA A 615 12.41 -1.77 8.26
N TRP A 616 13.61 -2.33 8.26
CA TRP A 616 14.65 -2.16 9.27
C TRP A 616 14.96 -0.70 9.63
N ARG A 617 14.80 0.23 8.68
CA ARG A 617 15.05 1.67 8.89
C ARG A 617 14.11 2.31 9.90
N LEU A 618 12.99 1.66 10.24
CA LEU A 618 12.13 2.12 11.32
C LEU A 618 12.87 2.14 12.66
N VAL A 619 13.80 1.20 12.90
CA VAL A 619 14.58 1.18 14.15
C VAL A 619 15.46 2.43 14.27
N PRO A 620 16.44 2.69 13.38
CA PRO A 620 17.28 3.87 13.53
C PRO A 620 16.51 5.19 13.40
N ASN A 621 15.46 5.26 12.61
CA ASN A 621 14.68 6.49 12.45
C ASN A 621 13.86 6.86 13.69
N HIS A 622 13.51 5.91 14.56
CA HIS A 622 12.71 6.14 15.76
C HIS A 622 13.52 6.06 17.05
N PHE A 623 14.62 5.31 17.06
CA PHE A 623 15.35 5.01 18.29
C PHE A 623 16.84 5.33 18.23
N GLY A 624 17.46 5.28 17.04
CA GLY A 624 18.90 5.24 16.84
C GLY A 624 19.40 3.83 16.52
N TYR A 625 20.69 3.69 16.24
CA TYR A 625 21.30 2.38 15.97
C TYR A 625 21.63 1.61 17.27
N PRO A 626 21.46 0.28 17.31
CA PRO A 626 21.70 -0.52 18.53
C PRO A 626 23.12 -0.45 19.12
N TRP A 627 24.11 -0.03 18.32
CA TRP A 627 25.50 0.16 18.74
C TRP A 627 25.83 1.58 19.23
N GLU A 628 24.87 2.52 19.18
CA GLU A 628 25.01 3.84 19.76
C GLU A 628 24.78 3.78 21.27
N GLU A 629 25.43 4.68 22.01
CA GLU A 629 25.38 4.70 23.48
C GLU A 629 23.92 4.90 23.97
N GLY A 630 23.47 4.02 24.87
CA GLY A 630 22.14 4.06 25.48
C GLY A 630 20.97 3.59 24.60
N VAL A 631 21.19 3.38 23.29
CA VAL A 631 20.10 3.01 22.39
C VAL A 631 19.63 1.58 22.61
N LYS A 632 20.58 0.67 22.94
CA LYS A 632 20.18 -0.73 23.19
C LYS A 632 19.20 -0.86 24.35
N GLU A 633 19.41 -0.13 25.44
CA GLU A 633 18.53 -0.13 26.61
C GLU A 633 17.14 0.41 26.25
N ILE A 634 17.05 1.44 25.38
CA ILE A 634 15.78 1.98 24.89
C ILE A 634 15.07 0.94 24.03
N LEU A 635 15.79 0.21 23.16
CA LEU A 635 15.22 -0.86 22.32
C LEU A 635 14.70 -2.02 23.15
N ASP A 636 15.49 -2.48 24.15
CA ASP A 636 15.11 -3.56 25.05
C ASP A 636 13.86 -3.16 25.86
N TYR A 637 13.80 -1.91 26.37
CA TYR A 637 12.64 -1.39 27.07
C TYR A 637 11.40 -1.36 26.18
N ASN A 638 11.51 -0.93 24.93
CA ASN A 638 10.39 -0.87 23.98
C ASN A 638 10.07 -2.23 23.31
N SER A 639 10.75 -3.30 23.64
CA SER A 639 10.50 -4.63 23.05
C SER A 639 9.47 -5.41 23.86
N PRO A 640 8.29 -5.80 23.30
CA PRO A 640 7.30 -6.64 24.00
C PRO A 640 7.89 -7.95 24.54
N GLN A 641 8.92 -8.50 23.91
CA GLN A 641 9.62 -9.71 24.32
C GLN A 641 10.21 -9.59 25.75
N THR A 642 10.58 -8.38 26.17
CA THR A 642 11.08 -8.10 27.54
C THR A 642 10.03 -8.42 28.59
N TYR A 643 8.76 -8.28 28.28
CA TYR A 643 7.63 -8.42 29.21
C TYR A 643 6.84 -9.73 29.02
N VAL A 644 7.37 -10.67 28.27
CA VAL A 644 6.68 -11.93 27.93
C VAL A 644 6.23 -12.73 29.16
N GLN A 645 6.96 -12.64 30.28
CA GLN A 645 6.61 -13.30 31.54
C GLN A 645 5.31 -12.77 32.14
N ASN A 646 5.00 -11.51 31.90
CA ASN A 646 3.81 -10.83 32.45
C ASN A 646 2.54 -11.16 31.65
N ILE A 647 2.66 -11.63 30.42
CA ILE A 647 1.50 -11.94 29.57
C ILE A 647 0.68 -13.06 30.20
N GLN A 648 -0.59 -12.76 30.51
CA GLN A 648 -1.57 -13.72 31.02
C GLN A 648 -2.72 -13.95 30.03
N THR A 649 -3.03 -12.94 29.24
CA THR A 649 -4.09 -12.97 28.23
C THR A 649 -3.84 -14.05 27.19
N PRO A 650 -4.81 -14.93 26.90
CA PRO A 650 -4.72 -15.86 25.77
C PRO A 650 -4.41 -15.12 24.48
N LEU A 651 -3.38 -15.58 23.77
CA LEU A 651 -2.86 -14.88 22.59
C LEU A 651 -2.87 -15.77 21.34
N LEU A 652 -3.57 -15.30 20.30
CA LEU A 652 -3.45 -15.86 18.95
C LEU A 652 -2.43 -15.01 18.18
N ILE A 653 -1.38 -15.66 17.68
CA ILE A 653 -0.37 -15.02 16.84
C ILE A 653 -0.57 -15.47 15.40
N LYS A 654 -0.47 -14.54 14.43
CA LYS A 654 -0.58 -14.83 13.01
C LYS A 654 0.57 -14.22 12.22
N HIS A 655 1.18 -15.00 11.29
CA HIS A 655 2.21 -14.48 10.38
C HIS A 655 2.15 -15.16 9.01
N GLY A 656 2.54 -14.44 7.95
CA GLY A 656 2.78 -15.01 6.63
C GLY A 656 4.21 -15.56 6.53
N ASP A 657 4.39 -16.71 5.89
CA ASP A 657 5.72 -17.36 5.80
C ASP A 657 6.73 -16.56 4.99
N LEU A 658 6.24 -15.76 4.03
CA LEU A 658 7.03 -14.90 3.16
C LEU A 658 6.99 -13.42 3.58
N ASP A 659 6.61 -13.13 4.81
CA ASP A 659 6.67 -11.77 5.33
C ASP A 659 8.13 -11.37 5.59
N LEU A 660 8.69 -10.62 4.65
CA LEU A 660 10.03 -10.05 4.76
C LEU A 660 10.01 -8.57 5.18
N ARG A 661 8.84 -8.03 5.58
CA ARG A 661 8.77 -6.67 6.15
C ARG A 661 9.01 -6.67 7.65
N THR A 662 8.36 -7.56 8.38
CA THR A 662 8.49 -7.70 9.83
C THR A 662 9.00 -9.09 10.25
N GLY A 663 9.46 -9.88 9.33
CA GLY A 663 10.08 -11.19 9.51
C GLY A 663 9.31 -12.19 10.39
N VAL A 664 9.09 -13.40 9.88
CA VAL A 664 8.31 -14.44 10.57
C VAL A 664 8.92 -14.88 11.91
N ARG A 665 10.24 -14.68 12.07
CA ARG A 665 11.00 -15.05 13.29
C ARG A 665 10.56 -14.27 14.52
N GLN A 666 10.07 -13.06 14.35
CA GLN A 666 9.48 -12.27 15.43
C GLN A 666 8.34 -13.05 16.12
N SER A 667 7.41 -13.57 15.33
CA SER A 667 6.30 -14.38 15.86
C SER A 667 6.74 -15.73 16.42
N GLU A 668 7.74 -16.37 15.84
CA GLU A 668 8.31 -17.61 16.36
C GLU A 668 8.94 -17.42 17.74
N LEU A 669 9.67 -16.31 17.93
CA LEU A 669 10.28 -15.98 19.22
C LEU A 669 9.22 -15.80 20.31
N LEU A 670 8.23 -14.93 20.06
CA LEU A 670 7.14 -14.68 21.01
C LEU A 670 6.37 -15.96 21.32
N TYR A 671 5.99 -16.75 20.32
CA TYR A 671 5.28 -18.01 20.48
C TYR A 671 6.05 -19.02 21.36
N LYS A 672 7.34 -19.25 21.04
CA LYS A 672 8.18 -20.19 21.79
C LYS A 672 8.35 -19.75 23.25
N SER A 673 8.57 -18.45 23.48
CA SER A 673 8.70 -17.91 24.84
C SER A 673 7.45 -18.14 25.65
N LEU A 674 6.27 -17.84 25.11
CA LEU A 674 4.99 -18.08 25.78
C LEU A 674 4.71 -19.57 26.02
N LYS A 675 5.05 -20.45 25.06
CA LYS A 675 4.90 -21.90 25.22
C LYS A 675 5.80 -22.46 26.34
N ILE A 676 7.05 -22.02 26.39
CA ILE A 676 8.00 -22.41 27.45
C ILE A 676 7.50 -21.99 28.84
N LEU A 677 6.89 -20.78 28.90
CA LEU A 677 6.30 -20.25 30.13
C LEU A 677 4.93 -20.86 30.48
N GLY A 678 4.41 -21.80 29.68
CA GLY A 678 3.12 -22.45 29.93
C GLY A 678 1.92 -21.52 29.69
N LYS A 679 2.07 -20.42 28.94
CA LYS A 679 1.03 -19.46 28.68
C LYS A 679 0.09 -19.96 27.57
N PRO A 680 -1.22 -19.59 27.58
CA PRO A 680 -2.17 -19.95 26.54
C PRO A 680 -1.85 -19.16 25.26
N VAL A 681 -1.26 -19.85 24.27
CA VAL A 681 -0.90 -19.24 22.99
C VAL A 681 -1.11 -20.21 21.84
N GLU A 682 -1.63 -19.68 20.73
CA GLU A 682 -1.72 -20.35 19.42
C GLU A 682 -0.95 -19.57 18.38
N TYR A 683 -0.42 -20.28 17.38
CA TYR A 683 0.31 -19.65 16.27
C TYR A 683 -0.18 -20.18 14.93
N VAL A 684 -0.64 -19.28 14.09
CA VAL A 684 -1.11 -19.58 12.73
C VAL A 684 -0.13 -19.01 11.71
N ARG A 685 0.44 -19.89 10.90
CA ARG A 685 1.30 -19.54 9.76
C ARG A 685 0.51 -19.68 8.47
N TYR A 686 0.70 -18.71 7.56
CA TYR A 686 0.09 -18.76 6.24
C TYR A 686 1.15 -18.96 5.17
N PRO A 687 1.26 -20.19 4.61
CA PRO A 687 2.27 -20.51 3.58
C PRO A 687 2.10 -19.64 2.35
N GLY A 688 3.20 -19.08 1.82
CA GLY A 688 3.19 -18.26 0.61
C GLY A 688 2.60 -16.86 0.76
N GLU A 689 2.24 -16.42 1.98
CA GLU A 689 1.74 -15.08 2.24
C GLU A 689 2.81 -14.16 2.81
N GLY A 690 2.79 -12.92 2.35
CA GLY A 690 3.63 -11.84 2.88
C GLY A 690 2.90 -10.94 3.88
N HIS A 691 3.46 -9.76 4.10
CA HIS A 691 2.94 -8.75 5.03
C HIS A 691 1.53 -8.28 4.66
N GLU A 692 1.19 -8.26 3.38
CA GLU A 692 -0.06 -7.72 2.84
C GLU A 692 -1.25 -8.70 2.90
N LEU A 693 -1.15 -9.87 3.55
CA LEU A 693 -2.20 -10.90 3.57
C LEU A 693 -3.60 -10.32 3.84
N SER A 694 -3.76 -9.44 4.85
CA SER A 694 -5.07 -8.90 5.22
C SER A 694 -5.67 -7.95 4.16
N ARG A 695 -4.86 -7.38 3.28
CA ARG A 695 -5.24 -6.39 2.27
C ARG A 695 -5.32 -6.96 0.85
N SER A 696 -4.31 -7.72 0.44
CA SER A 696 -4.18 -8.23 -0.93
C SER A 696 -3.72 -9.69 -1.02
N GLY A 697 -3.64 -10.42 0.08
CA GLY A 697 -3.33 -11.85 0.09
C GLY A 697 -4.42 -12.69 -0.58
N ALA A 698 -4.18 -13.99 -0.74
CA ALA A 698 -5.14 -14.90 -1.33
C ALA A 698 -6.50 -14.83 -0.62
N VAL A 699 -7.57 -14.70 -1.36
CA VAL A 699 -8.91 -14.38 -0.84
C VAL A 699 -9.36 -15.40 0.20
N HIS A 700 -9.21 -16.71 -0.06
CA HIS A 700 -9.56 -17.75 0.89
C HIS A 700 -8.81 -17.62 2.23
N ARG A 701 -7.56 -17.15 2.22
CA ARG A 701 -6.77 -16.91 3.44
C ARG A 701 -7.19 -15.64 4.17
N ARG A 702 -7.64 -14.62 3.44
CA ARG A 702 -8.26 -13.44 4.04
C ARG A 702 -9.56 -13.79 4.76
N LEU A 703 -10.39 -14.66 4.17
CA LEU A 703 -11.62 -15.17 4.77
C LEU A 703 -11.32 -16.05 5.99
N ASP A 704 -10.35 -16.98 5.88
CA ASP A 704 -9.88 -17.84 7.00
C ASP A 704 -9.36 -16.99 8.15
N ARG A 705 -8.57 -15.96 7.89
CA ARG A 705 -8.06 -15.03 8.91
C ARG A 705 -9.22 -14.38 9.69
N MET A 706 -10.23 -13.86 9.00
CA MET A 706 -11.39 -13.23 9.64
C MET A 706 -12.18 -14.22 10.48
N ALA A 707 -12.40 -15.44 9.96
CA ALA A 707 -13.08 -16.50 10.71
C ALA A 707 -12.30 -16.88 11.98
N ARG A 708 -10.96 -16.99 11.91
CA ARG A 708 -10.11 -17.31 13.08
C ARG A 708 -10.12 -16.23 14.15
N ILE A 709 -10.16 -14.95 13.79
CA ILE A 709 -10.27 -13.87 14.79
C ILE A 709 -11.57 -14.07 15.59
N ILE A 710 -12.69 -14.21 14.91
CA ILE A 710 -14.00 -14.35 15.54
C ILE A 710 -14.05 -15.66 16.37
N GLU A 711 -13.65 -16.80 15.77
CA GLU A 711 -13.66 -18.10 16.46
C GLU A 711 -12.80 -18.08 17.72
N PHE A 712 -11.60 -17.47 17.66
CA PHE A 712 -10.71 -17.37 18.82
C PHE A 712 -11.34 -16.52 19.93
N PHE A 713 -11.93 -15.37 19.60
CA PHE A 713 -12.56 -14.52 20.60
C PHE A 713 -13.80 -15.22 21.22
N GLU A 714 -14.63 -15.90 20.42
CA GLU A 714 -15.79 -16.67 20.90
C GLU A 714 -15.41 -17.77 21.90
N ARG A 715 -14.25 -18.40 21.77
CA ARG A 715 -13.77 -19.41 22.75
C ARG A 715 -13.55 -18.85 24.14
N TYR A 716 -13.23 -17.57 24.26
CA TYR A 716 -12.97 -16.89 25.54
C TYR A 716 -14.10 -15.94 25.93
N ALA A 717 -15.09 -15.76 25.08
CA ALA A 717 -16.31 -15.02 25.42
C ALA A 717 -17.16 -15.84 26.40
N SER A 718 -17.66 -15.18 27.44
CA SER A 718 -18.65 -15.80 28.32
C SER A 718 -20.01 -15.76 27.63
N HIS A 719 -20.54 -16.89 27.22
CA HIS A 719 -21.91 -16.96 26.71
C HIS A 719 -22.87 -16.79 27.88
N GLN A 720 -23.66 -15.70 27.86
CA GLN A 720 -24.76 -15.47 28.80
C GLN A 720 -26.02 -16.22 28.37
#